data_a0c0c53a6841f289d361d99b10af7170
#
_entry.id   a0c0c53a6841f289d361d99b10af7170
#
_cell.length_a   1.000
_cell.length_b   1.000
_cell.length_c   1.000
_cell.angle_alpha   90.00
_cell.angle_beta   90.00
_cell.angle_gamma   90.00
#
_symmetry.space_group_name_H-M   'P 1'
#
loop_
_entity.id
_entity.type
_entity.pdbx_description
1 polymer ?
#
loop_
_entity_poly.entity_id
_entity_poly.type
_entity_poly.pdbx_seq_one_letter_code
_entity_poly.pdbx_strand_id
1 'polypeptide(L)'
;MAHIDQSKIRNFCIIAHIDHGKSTLADRIIEKTGLLTEREMQNQVLDNMDLERERGITIKAQCVRTIYKAQDGEEYIFNLIDTPGHVDFNYEVSRSLAACEGAILVVDAAQGIEAQTLANVYLAIDHDLDVMPVINKIDLPSAEPERVVNEIEDVIGIEAQDAPRISAKNGINIDQVLEQIVTKIPAPAGDPEKPLQALIFDSIYDSYKGVIIFCRLFDGVVKRGTSIRMMATGAVAEVVEVGIFGAGRFVPCDELSAGMVGYITASLKNVRDTTVGDTVTDNDNPCAEALPGYKKAQPMVYCGLYPADGAKYPDLRDALEKLQLNDAALKYEPETSIALGFGFRCGFLGLLHLEIIQERLEREYGLDLVTTAPSVIYKVHKENGEVIELTNPTNLPDPSEIDYMEEPIVSAEIMVTTEFIGSIMELCQNRRGRYIGMEYVEGSRALLKYDIPLNEIIYDFFDALKSRSRGYASFDYELKGYEQAKLVKLDILINKEEVDALSFIVPEVSAYERGRKMCEKLKNEIPRQLFEVPIQAAVGSKVIARETVKAMRKEYQRRKDYVVKALNEIDGISCNNPHGAFYIFVNIKSLGMTSMEVAEYLLDNAKIALVPGSAFGSEGEGYLRISYACSYEELQEACARIKKAVEELKNK
;
A
#
# COMPACT_ATOMS: atom_id res chain seq x y z
N MET A 1 -17.53 -6.98 -39.81
CA MET A 1 -16.23 -6.31 -40.04
C MET A 1 -15.42 -7.11 -41.04
N ALA A 2 -14.55 -6.47 -41.86
CA ALA A 2 -13.61 -7.22 -42.71
C ALA A 2 -12.76 -8.15 -41.82
N HIS A 3 -12.42 -9.32 -42.33
CA HIS A 3 -11.54 -10.28 -41.66
C HIS A 3 -10.25 -9.53 -41.25
N ILE A 4 -9.97 -9.45 -39.95
CA ILE A 4 -8.80 -8.76 -39.45
C ILE A 4 -7.59 -9.61 -39.83
N ASP A 5 -6.66 -9.03 -40.59
CA ASP A 5 -5.39 -9.67 -40.90
C ASP A 5 -4.54 -9.80 -39.64
N GLN A 6 -4.34 -11.02 -39.15
CA GLN A 6 -3.56 -11.32 -37.95
C GLN A 6 -2.12 -10.79 -38.03
N SER A 7 -1.53 -10.71 -39.25
CA SER A 7 -0.19 -10.17 -39.47
C SER A 7 -0.07 -8.69 -39.07
N LYS A 8 -1.20 -7.97 -39.00
CA LYS A 8 -1.28 -6.55 -38.64
C LYS A 8 -1.59 -6.32 -37.15
N ILE A 9 -1.70 -7.36 -36.35
CA ILE A 9 -1.93 -7.23 -34.89
C ILE A 9 -0.59 -7.14 -34.17
N ARG A 10 -0.53 -6.27 -33.14
CA ARG A 10 0.59 -6.17 -32.19
C ARG A 10 0.01 -6.14 -30.78
N ASN A 11 0.27 -7.18 -30.01
CA ASN A 11 -0.09 -7.24 -28.59
C ASN A 11 1.17 -6.99 -27.77
N PHE A 12 1.15 -5.92 -26.99
CA PHE A 12 2.32 -5.54 -26.22
C PHE A 12 1.93 -4.87 -24.89
N CYS A 13 2.86 -4.93 -23.96
CA CYS A 13 2.75 -4.24 -22.69
C CYS A 13 3.88 -3.20 -22.54
N ILE A 14 3.75 -2.36 -21.53
CA ILE A 14 4.82 -1.42 -21.14
C ILE A 14 5.31 -1.83 -19.76
N ILE A 15 6.59 -2.14 -19.64
CA ILE A 15 7.28 -2.42 -18.38
C ILE A 15 8.24 -1.31 -18.05
N ALA A 16 8.28 -0.88 -16.81
CA ALA A 16 9.15 0.20 -16.34
C ALA A 16 9.30 0.16 -14.83
N HIS A 17 10.34 0.78 -14.32
CA HIS A 17 10.40 1.16 -12.90
C HIS A 17 9.39 2.29 -12.60
N ILE A 18 9.02 2.43 -11.33
CA ILE A 18 8.16 3.53 -10.87
C ILE A 18 8.79 4.86 -11.29
N ASP A 19 7.97 5.80 -11.73
CA ASP A 19 8.36 7.13 -12.20
C ASP A 19 9.23 7.20 -13.48
N HIS A 20 9.53 6.09 -14.16
CA HIS A 20 10.23 6.13 -15.46
C HIS A 20 9.38 6.66 -16.61
N GLY A 21 8.07 6.86 -16.40
CA GLY A 21 7.15 7.49 -17.35
C GLY A 21 6.33 6.52 -18.19
N LYS A 22 6.03 5.33 -17.64
CA LYS A 22 5.19 4.29 -18.25
C LYS A 22 3.82 4.83 -18.68
N SER A 23 3.01 5.33 -17.75
CA SER A 23 1.66 5.84 -18.04
C SER A 23 1.69 7.07 -18.96
N THR A 24 2.73 7.91 -18.86
CA THR A 24 2.93 9.04 -19.77
C THR A 24 3.18 8.56 -21.20
N LEU A 25 3.95 7.49 -21.41
CA LEU A 25 4.16 6.92 -22.74
C LEU A 25 2.87 6.29 -23.28
N ALA A 26 2.12 5.57 -22.44
CA ALA A 26 0.82 5.02 -22.82
C ALA A 26 -0.14 6.12 -23.29
N ASP A 27 -0.24 7.23 -22.57
CA ASP A 27 -1.02 8.41 -22.99
C ASP A 27 -0.59 8.94 -24.35
N ARG A 28 0.73 9.02 -24.63
CA ARG A 28 1.25 9.49 -25.93
C ARG A 28 0.94 8.52 -27.07
N ILE A 29 0.95 7.21 -26.82
CA ILE A 29 0.54 6.22 -27.82
C ILE A 29 -0.94 6.40 -28.16
N ILE A 30 -1.81 6.55 -27.16
CA ILE A 30 -3.25 6.78 -27.35
C ILE A 30 -3.52 8.08 -28.10
N GLU A 31 -2.84 9.16 -27.74
CA GLU A 31 -2.96 10.46 -28.41
C GLU A 31 -2.54 10.38 -29.89
N LYS A 32 -1.36 9.83 -30.18
CA LYS A 32 -0.78 9.74 -31.53
C LYS A 32 -1.58 8.83 -32.45
N THR A 33 -2.21 7.81 -31.91
CA THR A 33 -3.09 6.91 -32.70
C THR A 33 -4.49 7.49 -32.90
N GLY A 34 -4.82 8.65 -32.31
CA GLY A 34 -6.07 9.35 -32.51
C GLY A 34 -7.30 8.67 -31.92
N LEU A 35 -7.10 7.75 -30.95
CA LEU A 35 -8.20 7.04 -30.29
C LEU A 35 -9.10 8.00 -29.48
N LEU A 36 -8.48 9.03 -28.89
CA LEU A 36 -9.15 10.12 -28.18
C LEU A 36 -8.80 11.47 -28.83
N THR A 37 -9.76 12.37 -28.81
CA THR A 37 -9.53 13.76 -29.24
C THR A 37 -8.75 14.53 -28.17
N GLU A 38 -8.05 15.62 -28.54
CA GLU A 38 -7.33 16.48 -27.58
C GLU A 38 -8.19 16.97 -26.40
N ARG A 39 -9.52 17.08 -26.58
CA ARG A 39 -10.46 17.50 -25.53
C ARG A 39 -10.83 16.37 -24.58
N GLU A 40 -10.72 15.13 -25.01
CA GLU A 40 -11.02 13.93 -24.22
C GLU A 40 -9.77 13.40 -23.51
N MET A 41 -8.56 13.82 -23.95
CA MET A 41 -7.32 13.44 -23.31
C MET A 41 -7.21 14.04 -21.91
N GLN A 42 -6.92 13.17 -20.96
CA GLN A 42 -6.57 13.49 -19.57
C GLN A 42 -5.21 12.88 -19.26
N ASN A 43 -4.54 13.36 -18.24
CA ASN A 43 -3.33 12.69 -17.77
C ASN A 43 -3.70 11.32 -17.19
N GLN A 44 -2.91 10.31 -17.51
CA GLN A 44 -3.12 8.93 -17.05
C GLN A 44 -4.51 8.39 -17.44
N VAL A 45 -4.81 8.46 -18.74
CA VAL A 45 -6.12 8.04 -19.31
C VAL A 45 -6.48 6.61 -18.97
N LEU A 46 -5.49 5.72 -18.84
CA LEU A 46 -5.70 4.31 -18.51
C LEU A 46 -5.88 4.08 -17.00
N ASP A 47 -5.39 4.98 -16.15
CA ASP A 47 -5.56 4.86 -14.70
C ASP A 47 -6.99 5.25 -14.31
N ASN A 48 -7.87 4.26 -14.14
CA ASN A 48 -9.30 4.46 -13.94
C ASN A 48 -9.68 4.73 -12.48
N MET A 49 -8.82 4.38 -11.52
CA MET A 49 -9.05 4.61 -10.10
C MET A 49 -8.51 5.99 -9.69
N ASP A 50 -9.23 6.70 -8.83
CA ASP A 50 -8.73 7.95 -8.26
C ASP A 50 -7.43 7.73 -7.47
N LEU A 51 -7.30 6.58 -6.81
CA LEU A 51 -6.09 6.19 -6.09
C LEU A 51 -4.86 6.00 -6.99
N GLU A 52 -5.03 5.49 -8.21
CA GLU A 52 -3.95 5.36 -9.20
C GLU A 52 -3.41 6.74 -9.57
N ARG A 53 -4.32 7.68 -9.86
CA ARG A 53 -3.97 9.06 -10.21
C ARG A 53 -3.34 9.85 -9.07
N GLU A 54 -3.86 9.70 -7.85
CA GLU A 54 -3.34 10.38 -6.66
C GLU A 54 -1.94 9.89 -6.29
N ARG A 55 -1.69 8.58 -6.41
CA ARG A 55 -0.42 7.96 -6.06
C ARG A 55 0.58 7.91 -7.22
N GLY A 56 0.13 8.19 -8.45
CA GLY A 56 0.95 8.14 -9.66
C GLY A 56 1.40 6.72 -10.04
N ILE A 57 0.67 5.69 -9.63
CA ILE A 57 1.00 4.28 -9.89
C ILE A 57 -0.19 3.56 -10.52
N THR A 58 0.07 2.68 -11.48
CA THR A 58 -0.93 1.73 -11.99
C THR A 58 -1.09 0.60 -10.98
N ILE A 59 -2.32 0.36 -10.53
CA ILE A 59 -2.66 -0.69 -9.57
C ILE A 59 -3.17 -1.92 -10.32
N LYS A 60 -4.06 -1.71 -11.29
CA LYS A 60 -4.69 -2.77 -12.08
C LYS A 60 -4.32 -2.65 -13.54
N ALA A 61 -4.01 -3.79 -14.18
CA ALA A 61 -3.74 -3.83 -15.62
C ALA A 61 -4.94 -3.31 -16.42
N GLN A 62 -4.68 -2.42 -17.37
CA GLN A 62 -5.69 -1.85 -18.26
C GLN A 62 -5.34 -2.20 -19.71
N CYS A 63 -6.37 -2.51 -20.49
CA CYS A 63 -6.21 -2.84 -21.90
C CYS A 63 -6.84 -1.77 -22.78
N VAL A 64 -6.17 -1.43 -23.86
CA VAL A 64 -6.72 -0.55 -24.87
C VAL A 64 -6.32 -1.00 -26.27
N ARG A 65 -7.27 -0.99 -27.19
CA ARG A 65 -7.03 -1.25 -28.60
C ARG A 65 -7.04 0.06 -29.37
N THR A 66 -6.00 0.27 -30.17
CA THR A 66 -5.89 1.44 -31.04
C THR A 66 -5.48 1.00 -32.47
N ILE A 67 -5.65 1.88 -33.45
CA ILE A 67 -5.25 1.64 -34.83
C ILE A 67 -4.15 2.65 -35.18
N TYR A 68 -3.03 2.15 -35.65
CA TYR A 68 -1.90 2.97 -36.07
C TYR A 68 -1.68 2.84 -37.58
N LYS A 69 -1.61 3.96 -38.28
CA LYS A 69 -1.23 4.00 -39.69
C LYS A 69 0.28 4.20 -39.77
N ALA A 70 0.99 3.15 -40.16
CA ALA A 70 2.44 3.13 -40.22
C ALA A 70 2.99 3.82 -41.47
N GLN A 71 4.31 4.04 -41.50
CA GLN A 71 5.00 4.67 -42.65
C GLN A 71 4.96 3.84 -43.92
N ASP A 72 4.75 2.52 -43.81
CA ASP A 72 4.52 1.65 -44.96
C ASP A 72 3.15 1.87 -45.64
N GLY A 73 2.29 2.71 -45.03
CA GLY A 73 0.96 3.05 -45.51
C GLY A 73 -0.14 2.10 -45.06
N GLU A 74 0.21 1.03 -44.33
CA GLU A 74 -0.72 0.02 -43.81
C GLU A 74 -1.24 0.42 -42.41
N GLU A 75 -2.39 -0.14 -42.05
CA GLU A 75 -2.99 0.04 -40.73
C GLU A 75 -2.70 -1.17 -39.84
N TYR A 76 -2.16 -0.92 -38.67
CA TYR A 76 -1.86 -1.91 -37.63
C TYR A 76 -2.78 -1.76 -36.44
N ILE A 77 -3.16 -2.87 -35.85
CA ILE A 77 -3.95 -2.94 -34.64
C ILE A 77 -3.00 -3.10 -33.48
N PHE A 78 -2.98 -2.14 -32.57
CA PHE A 78 -2.21 -2.16 -31.35
C PHE A 78 -3.13 -2.51 -30.17
N ASN A 79 -2.87 -3.62 -29.51
CA ASN A 79 -3.46 -3.96 -28.23
C ASN A 79 -2.41 -3.67 -27.14
N LEU A 80 -2.53 -2.52 -26.51
CA LEU A 80 -1.68 -2.10 -25.41
C LEU A 80 -2.27 -2.61 -24.11
N ILE A 81 -1.47 -3.34 -23.34
CA ILE A 81 -1.79 -3.76 -21.97
C ILE A 81 -0.88 -2.99 -21.01
N ASP A 82 -1.43 -2.01 -20.29
CA ASP A 82 -0.70 -1.27 -19.28
C ASP A 82 -0.59 -2.11 -18.00
N THR A 83 0.63 -2.25 -17.46
CA THR A 83 0.93 -3.13 -16.33
C THR A 83 1.30 -2.33 -15.08
N PRO A 84 1.02 -2.83 -13.87
CA PRO A 84 1.59 -2.24 -12.66
C PRO A 84 3.11 -2.21 -12.69
N GLY A 85 3.72 -1.24 -12.00
CA GLY A 85 5.18 -1.11 -11.90
C GLY A 85 5.75 -1.45 -10.52
N HIS A 86 4.93 -1.84 -9.54
CA HIS A 86 5.35 -2.08 -8.16
C HIS A 86 5.48 -3.58 -7.86
N VAL A 87 6.47 -3.95 -7.02
CA VAL A 87 6.77 -5.34 -6.65
C VAL A 87 5.56 -6.11 -6.10
N ASP A 88 4.71 -5.47 -5.31
CA ASP A 88 3.50 -6.10 -4.75
C ASP A 88 2.55 -6.62 -5.83
N PHE A 89 2.62 -6.08 -7.05
CA PHE A 89 1.77 -6.44 -8.18
C PHE A 89 2.44 -7.30 -9.25
N ASN A 90 3.59 -7.92 -8.95
CA ASN A 90 4.30 -8.80 -9.90
C ASN A 90 3.40 -9.91 -10.48
N TYR A 91 2.41 -10.36 -9.70
CA TYR A 91 1.40 -11.31 -10.17
C TYR A 91 0.52 -10.73 -11.30
N GLU A 92 0.10 -9.46 -11.18
CA GLU A 92 -0.65 -8.74 -12.23
C GLU A 92 0.23 -8.55 -13.47
N VAL A 93 1.50 -8.21 -13.28
CA VAL A 93 2.47 -8.06 -14.38
C VAL A 93 2.61 -9.37 -15.15
N SER A 94 2.89 -10.49 -14.47
CA SER A 94 3.06 -11.81 -15.10
C SER A 94 1.85 -12.22 -15.94
N ARG A 95 0.62 -11.94 -15.48
CA ARG A 95 -0.62 -12.23 -16.22
C ARG A 95 -0.75 -11.40 -17.49
N SER A 96 -0.40 -10.14 -17.42
CA SER A 96 -0.45 -9.22 -18.57
C SER A 96 0.59 -9.58 -19.61
N LEU A 97 1.80 -9.96 -19.18
CA LEU A 97 2.88 -10.42 -20.06
C LEU A 97 2.44 -11.64 -20.89
N ALA A 98 1.81 -12.62 -20.30
CA ALA A 98 1.35 -13.81 -21.03
C ALA A 98 0.28 -13.55 -22.09
N ALA A 99 -0.33 -12.37 -22.12
CA ALA A 99 -1.28 -11.97 -23.16
C ALA A 99 -0.60 -11.19 -24.33
N CYS A 100 0.71 -10.98 -24.24
CA CYS A 100 1.50 -10.17 -25.19
C CYS A 100 2.48 -11.01 -26.00
N GLU A 101 2.95 -10.48 -27.12
CA GLU A 101 4.07 -10.96 -27.91
C GLU A 101 5.33 -10.10 -27.71
N GLY A 102 5.20 -8.89 -27.16
CA GLY A 102 6.35 -8.03 -26.87
C GLY A 102 6.13 -7.12 -25.67
N ALA A 103 7.24 -6.62 -25.14
CA ALA A 103 7.26 -5.69 -24.02
C ALA A 103 8.11 -4.45 -24.35
N ILE A 104 7.55 -3.26 -24.15
CA ILE A 104 8.29 -2.00 -24.25
C ILE A 104 8.93 -1.74 -22.89
N LEU A 105 10.27 -1.76 -22.84
CA LEU A 105 11.04 -1.45 -21.66
C LEU A 105 11.37 0.04 -21.62
N VAL A 106 10.72 0.79 -20.72
CA VAL A 106 10.98 2.22 -20.55
C VAL A 106 12.02 2.46 -19.47
N VAL A 107 13.13 3.06 -19.84
CA VAL A 107 14.23 3.42 -18.94
C VAL A 107 14.44 4.92 -18.90
N ASP A 108 14.56 5.50 -17.70
CA ASP A 108 14.86 6.92 -17.51
C ASP A 108 16.30 7.24 -17.91
N ALA A 109 16.49 8.23 -18.79
CA ALA A 109 17.82 8.66 -19.29
C ALA A 109 18.75 9.21 -18.19
N ALA A 110 18.22 9.61 -17.04
CA ALA A 110 19.02 10.11 -15.93
C ALA A 110 19.30 9.02 -14.88
N GLN A 111 18.29 8.19 -14.55
CA GLN A 111 18.39 7.17 -13.52
C GLN A 111 19.02 5.87 -14.02
N GLY A 112 18.73 5.45 -15.28
CA GLY A 112 19.17 4.18 -15.83
C GLY A 112 18.39 2.98 -15.30
N ILE A 113 19.04 1.81 -15.23
CA ILE A 113 18.43 0.56 -14.79
C ILE A 113 18.25 0.56 -13.27
N GLU A 114 17.08 0.16 -12.81
CA GLU A 114 16.72 -0.01 -11.41
C GLU A 114 16.41 -1.50 -11.10
N ALA A 115 16.34 -1.89 -9.81
CA ALA A 115 16.10 -3.29 -9.43
C ALA A 115 14.82 -3.87 -10.05
N GLN A 116 13.72 -3.11 -10.01
CA GLN A 116 12.45 -3.52 -10.64
C GLN A 116 12.53 -3.59 -12.17
N THR A 117 13.42 -2.81 -12.80
CA THR A 117 13.66 -2.90 -14.25
C THR A 117 14.16 -4.30 -14.61
N LEU A 118 15.14 -4.80 -13.85
CA LEU A 118 15.70 -6.15 -14.05
C LEU A 118 14.64 -7.23 -13.82
N ALA A 119 13.93 -7.16 -12.70
CA ALA A 119 12.87 -8.13 -12.37
C ALA A 119 11.80 -8.22 -13.48
N ASN A 120 11.30 -7.07 -13.94
CA ASN A 120 10.29 -7.01 -14.99
C ASN A 120 10.81 -7.54 -16.35
N VAL A 121 12.08 -7.27 -16.68
CA VAL A 121 12.69 -7.79 -17.92
C VAL A 121 12.86 -9.29 -17.85
N TYR A 122 13.34 -9.85 -16.73
CA TYR A 122 13.44 -11.30 -16.57
C TYR A 122 12.08 -11.98 -16.66
N LEU A 123 11.03 -11.40 -16.05
CA LEU A 123 9.66 -11.89 -16.22
C LEU A 123 9.21 -11.88 -17.70
N ALA A 124 9.55 -10.83 -18.45
CA ALA A 124 9.21 -10.77 -19.88
C ALA A 124 9.96 -11.84 -20.69
N ILE A 125 11.24 -12.06 -20.40
CA ILE A 125 12.06 -13.11 -21.05
C ILE A 125 11.54 -14.50 -20.70
N ASP A 126 11.15 -14.75 -19.45
CA ASP A 126 10.55 -16.03 -19.02
C ASP A 126 9.22 -16.35 -19.72
N HIS A 127 8.54 -15.33 -20.24
CA HIS A 127 7.35 -15.45 -21.06
C HIS A 127 7.64 -15.45 -22.58
N ASP A 128 8.90 -15.58 -23.00
CA ASP A 128 9.34 -15.56 -24.40
C ASP A 128 8.94 -14.27 -25.16
N LEU A 129 8.88 -13.11 -24.49
CA LEU A 129 8.52 -11.85 -25.13
C LEU A 129 9.73 -11.16 -25.77
N ASP A 130 9.51 -10.55 -26.93
CA ASP A 130 10.47 -9.62 -27.53
C ASP A 130 10.50 -8.29 -26.74
N VAL A 131 11.62 -8.00 -26.10
CA VAL A 131 11.79 -6.79 -25.27
C VAL A 131 12.39 -5.66 -26.11
N MET A 132 11.64 -4.56 -26.21
CA MET A 132 12.01 -3.37 -26.97
C MET A 132 12.38 -2.23 -26.01
N PRO A 133 13.68 -1.85 -25.86
CA PRO A 133 14.08 -0.75 -25.00
C PRO A 133 13.70 0.62 -25.57
N VAL A 134 13.32 1.55 -24.70
CA VAL A 134 13.00 2.96 -24.98
C VAL A 134 13.62 3.83 -23.90
N ILE A 135 14.45 4.79 -24.29
CA ILE A 135 15.12 5.73 -23.37
C ILE A 135 14.27 7.00 -23.22
N ASN A 136 13.68 7.18 -22.04
CA ASN A 136 12.76 8.30 -21.78
C ASN A 136 13.42 9.42 -20.99
N LYS A 137 12.76 10.58 -20.95
CA LYS A 137 13.14 11.79 -20.20
C LYS A 137 14.44 12.43 -20.70
N ILE A 138 14.71 12.38 -22.00
CA ILE A 138 15.89 13.04 -22.60
C ILE A 138 15.87 14.56 -22.46
N ASP A 139 14.76 15.14 -22.04
CA ASP A 139 14.57 16.56 -21.76
C ASP A 139 15.16 17.02 -20.42
N LEU A 140 15.54 16.10 -19.55
CA LEU A 140 16.14 16.44 -18.26
C LEU A 140 17.60 16.91 -18.44
N PRO A 141 18.05 17.92 -17.67
CA PRO A 141 19.44 18.37 -17.71
C PRO A 141 20.47 17.30 -17.32
N SER A 142 20.06 16.32 -16.55
CA SER A 142 20.87 15.19 -16.08
C SER A 142 20.76 13.95 -16.97
N ALA A 143 20.09 14.03 -18.12
CA ALA A 143 19.90 12.92 -19.02
C ALA A 143 21.22 12.51 -19.71
N GLU A 144 21.54 11.23 -19.64
CA GLU A 144 22.72 10.61 -20.30
C GLU A 144 22.27 9.40 -21.13
N PRO A 145 21.56 9.60 -22.25
CA PRO A 145 20.95 8.51 -23.02
C PRO A 145 21.95 7.44 -23.46
N GLU A 146 23.14 7.85 -23.92
CA GLU A 146 24.16 6.91 -24.43
C GLU A 146 24.76 6.03 -23.30
N ARG A 147 24.86 6.58 -22.09
CA ARG A 147 25.23 5.80 -20.92
C ARG A 147 24.19 4.71 -20.64
N VAL A 148 22.92 5.08 -20.66
CA VAL A 148 21.81 4.15 -20.38
C VAL A 148 21.68 3.08 -21.46
N VAL A 149 21.96 3.42 -22.73
CA VAL A 149 22.03 2.42 -23.81
C VAL A 149 23.09 1.36 -23.51
N ASN A 150 24.31 1.78 -23.18
CA ASN A 150 25.39 0.86 -22.83
C ASN A 150 25.04 0.03 -21.58
N GLU A 151 24.43 0.66 -20.57
CA GLU A 151 23.99 -0.02 -19.35
C GLU A 151 22.97 -1.13 -19.65
N ILE A 152 22.02 -0.93 -20.57
CA ILE A 152 21.06 -1.94 -21.00
C ILE A 152 21.77 -3.11 -21.70
N GLU A 153 22.73 -2.83 -22.59
CA GLU A 153 23.47 -3.86 -23.31
C GLU A 153 24.37 -4.68 -22.38
N ASP A 154 25.09 -3.99 -21.48
CA ASP A 154 26.04 -4.65 -20.57
C ASP A 154 25.37 -5.43 -19.43
N VAL A 155 24.27 -4.92 -18.88
CA VAL A 155 23.61 -5.49 -17.70
C VAL A 155 22.50 -6.47 -18.06
N ILE A 156 21.69 -6.13 -19.06
CA ILE A 156 20.52 -6.96 -19.46
C ILE A 156 20.89 -7.88 -20.63
N GLY A 157 21.82 -7.45 -21.49
CA GLY A 157 22.24 -8.20 -22.69
C GLY A 157 21.28 -8.04 -23.88
N ILE A 158 20.47 -6.97 -23.92
CA ILE A 158 19.54 -6.65 -25.01
C ILE A 158 20.13 -5.54 -25.86
N GLU A 159 20.13 -5.68 -27.21
CA GLU A 159 20.54 -4.61 -28.12
C GLU A 159 19.73 -3.34 -27.92
N ALA A 160 20.39 -2.21 -27.65
CA ALA A 160 19.76 -0.94 -27.35
C ALA A 160 20.29 0.26 -28.16
N GLN A 161 21.27 0.04 -29.11
CA GLN A 161 21.85 1.13 -29.91
C GLN A 161 20.82 1.89 -30.74
N ASP A 162 19.82 1.21 -31.25
CA ASP A 162 18.72 1.77 -32.03
C ASP A 162 17.48 2.12 -31.20
N ALA A 163 17.55 2.00 -29.86
CA ALA A 163 16.44 2.33 -28.96
C ALA A 163 16.00 3.79 -29.14
N PRO A 164 14.69 4.09 -29.27
CA PRO A 164 14.19 5.45 -29.38
C PRO A 164 14.54 6.27 -28.14
N ARG A 165 15.14 7.43 -28.34
CA ARG A 165 15.42 8.40 -27.29
C ARG A 165 14.30 9.42 -27.29
N ILE A 166 13.45 9.37 -26.26
CA ILE A 166 12.18 10.11 -26.22
C ILE A 166 12.06 11.05 -25.03
N SER A 167 11.16 12.02 -25.16
CA SER A 167 10.52 12.67 -24.02
C SER A 167 9.02 12.44 -24.11
N ALA A 168 8.50 11.48 -23.35
CA ALA A 168 7.08 11.21 -23.30
C ALA A 168 6.30 12.45 -22.82
N LYS A 169 6.84 13.18 -21.84
CA LYS A 169 6.25 14.43 -21.34
C LYS A 169 6.06 15.47 -22.44
N ASN A 170 7.06 15.67 -23.30
CA ASN A 170 7.04 16.69 -24.35
C ASN A 170 6.61 16.15 -25.72
N GLY A 171 6.27 14.85 -25.83
CA GLY A 171 5.86 14.22 -27.09
C GLY A 171 6.99 14.09 -28.13
N ILE A 172 8.26 14.12 -27.71
CA ILE A 172 9.41 14.06 -28.59
C ILE A 172 9.68 12.61 -29.00
N ASN A 173 9.85 12.36 -30.31
CA ASN A 173 10.24 11.08 -30.91
C ASN A 173 9.26 9.92 -30.66
N ILE A 174 8.02 10.18 -30.30
CA ILE A 174 7.00 9.12 -30.07
C ILE A 174 6.73 8.31 -31.33
N ASP A 175 6.77 8.95 -32.52
CA ASP A 175 6.55 8.28 -33.81
C ASP A 175 7.61 7.16 -34.05
N GLN A 176 8.85 7.31 -33.53
CA GLN A 176 9.87 6.26 -33.63
C GLN A 176 9.50 5.03 -32.80
N VAL A 177 8.87 5.23 -31.64
CA VAL A 177 8.38 4.12 -30.82
C VAL A 177 7.29 3.36 -31.56
N LEU A 178 6.32 4.06 -32.16
CA LEU A 178 5.22 3.45 -32.88
C LEU A 178 5.71 2.63 -34.11
N GLU A 179 6.68 3.15 -34.85
CA GLU A 179 7.28 2.41 -35.98
C GLU A 179 8.10 1.19 -35.49
N GLN A 180 8.79 1.30 -34.37
CA GLN A 180 9.50 0.14 -33.83
C GLN A 180 8.55 -0.92 -33.28
N ILE A 181 7.40 -0.56 -32.73
CA ILE A 181 6.34 -1.54 -32.37
C ILE A 181 5.93 -2.36 -33.61
N VAL A 182 5.72 -1.70 -34.77
CA VAL A 182 5.36 -2.38 -36.00
C VAL A 182 6.45 -3.36 -36.46
N THR A 183 7.73 -2.95 -36.37
CA THR A 183 8.86 -3.70 -36.95
C THR A 183 9.48 -4.73 -36.02
N LYS A 184 9.51 -4.49 -34.69
CA LYS A 184 10.19 -5.34 -33.72
C LYS A 184 9.26 -6.29 -32.97
N ILE A 185 8.02 -5.90 -32.72
CA ILE A 185 7.07 -6.80 -32.04
C ILE A 185 6.43 -7.71 -33.08
N PRO A 186 6.53 -9.03 -32.91
CA PRO A 186 5.96 -9.96 -33.89
C PRO A 186 4.43 -9.93 -33.88
N ALA A 187 3.86 -10.35 -34.99
CA ALA A 187 2.43 -10.64 -35.07
C ALA A 187 2.10 -11.89 -34.23
N PRO A 188 0.92 -11.92 -33.59
CA PRO A 188 0.53 -13.08 -32.81
C PRO A 188 0.38 -14.33 -33.70
N ALA A 189 0.82 -15.47 -33.17
CA ALA A 189 0.58 -16.77 -33.79
C ALA A 189 -0.85 -17.27 -33.48
N GLY A 190 -1.31 -18.27 -34.21
CA GLY A 190 -2.58 -18.94 -33.97
C GLY A 190 -3.37 -19.21 -35.27
N ASP A 191 -4.32 -20.14 -35.16
CA ASP A 191 -5.12 -20.60 -36.32
C ASP A 191 -6.62 -20.48 -35.98
N PRO A 192 -7.38 -19.63 -36.68
CA PRO A 192 -8.80 -19.44 -36.43
C PRO A 192 -9.66 -20.68 -36.75
N GLU A 193 -9.16 -21.65 -37.54
CA GLU A 193 -9.88 -22.87 -37.89
C GLU A 193 -9.73 -24.00 -36.85
N LYS A 194 -8.82 -23.84 -35.89
CA LYS A 194 -8.66 -24.77 -34.77
C LYS A 194 -9.75 -24.61 -33.71
N PRO A 195 -9.90 -25.59 -32.80
CA PRO A 195 -10.76 -25.43 -31.61
C PRO A 195 -10.40 -24.20 -30.81
N LEU A 196 -11.41 -23.52 -30.25
CA LEU A 196 -11.22 -22.34 -29.44
C LEU A 196 -10.29 -22.63 -28.27
N GLN A 197 -9.24 -21.82 -28.15
CA GLN A 197 -8.31 -21.83 -27.02
C GLN A 197 -7.97 -20.39 -26.65
N ALA A 198 -8.55 -19.91 -25.55
CA ALA A 198 -8.35 -18.55 -25.07
C ALA A 198 -7.90 -18.55 -23.60
N LEU A 199 -6.88 -17.77 -23.28
CA LEU A 199 -6.35 -17.61 -21.94
C LEU A 199 -7.05 -16.46 -21.22
N ILE A 200 -7.56 -16.69 -20.02
CA ILE A 200 -8.10 -15.66 -19.15
C ILE A 200 -6.94 -14.98 -18.44
N PHE A 201 -6.66 -13.72 -18.74
CA PHE A 201 -5.61 -12.97 -18.04
C PHE A 201 -6.16 -12.03 -16.95
N ASP A 202 -7.44 -11.63 -17.01
CA ASP A 202 -8.13 -10.90 -15.94
C ASP A 202 -9.64 -11.13 -16.02
N SER A 203 -10.36 -10.74 -14.96
CA SER A 203 -11.82 -10.70 -14.93
C SER A 203 -12.32 -9.63 -14.00
N ILE A 204 -13.45 -9.03 -14.34
CA ILE A 204 -14.14 -8.07 -13.48
C ILE A 204 -15.60 -8.44 -13.33
N TYR A 205 -16.18 -8.03 -12.23
CA TYR A 205 -17.61 -8.14 -12.01
C TYR A 205 -18.27 -6.77 -12.22
N ASP A 206 -19.22 -6.72 -13.13
CA ASP A 206 -20.07 -5.56 -13.38
C ASP A 206 -21.49 -5.88 -12.92
N SER A 207 -22.13 -4.95 -12.19
CA SER A 207 -23.47 -5.17 -11.62
C SER A 207 -24.58 -5.36 -12.68
N TYR A 208 -24.34 -4.91 -13.91
CA TYR A 208 -25.29 -4.99 -15.03
C TYR A 208 -24.95 -6.10 -16.01
N LYS A 209 -23.67 -6.28 -16.34
CA LYS A 209 -23.19 -7.27 -17.32
C LYS A 209 -22.80 -8.61 -16.70
N GLY A 210 -22.70 -8.69 -15.38
CA GLY A 210 -22.19 -9.87 -14.67
C GLY A 210 -20.67 -9.98 -14.77
N VAL A 211 -20.16 -11.20 -14.95
CA VAL A 211 -18.72 -11.44 -15.10
C VAL A 211 -18.28 -11.07 -16.52
N ILE A 212 -17.29 -10.17 -16.60
CA ILE A 212 -16.60 -9.81 -17.84
C ILE A 212 -15.22 -10.44 -17.78
N ILE A 213 -14.95 -11.36 -18.72
CA ILE A 213 -13.71 -12.13 -18.82
C ILE A 213 -12.79 -11.44 -19.81
N PHE A 214 -11.58 -11.10 -19.40
CA PHE A 214 -10.56 -10.55 -20.29
C PHE A 214 -9.70 -11.70 -20.80
N CYS A 215 -9.62 -11.87 -22.11
CA CYS A 215 -8.96 -13.01 -22.70
C CYS A 215 -8.09 -12.65 -23.90
N ARG A 216 -7.06 -13.48 -24.09
CA ARG A 216 -6.22 -13.55 -25.27
C ARG A 216 -6.55 -14.84 -26.01
N LEU A 217 -7.01 -14.75 -27.27
CA LEU A 217 -7.27 -15.92 -28.09
C LEU A 217 -5.99 -16.42 -28.76
N PHE A 218 -5.61 -17.64 -28.46
CA PHE A 218 -4.49 -18.33 -29.12
C PHE A 218 -4.94 -19.02 -30.40
N ASP A 219 -5.98 -19.84 -30.35
CA ASP A 219 -6.55 -20.52 -31.50
C ASP A 219 -8.09 -20.36 -31.52
N GLY A 220 -8.68 -20.55 -32.69
CA GLY A 220 -10.13 -20.56 -32.86
C GLY A 220 -10.79 -19.20 -32.92
N VAL A 221 -12.12 -19.23 -32.87
CA VAL A 221 -12.99 -18.04 -32.91
C VAL A 221 -14.09 -18.17 -31.86
N VAL A 222 -14.43 -17.06 -31.21
CA VAL A 222 -15.57 -16.97 -30.29
C VAL A 222 -16.49 -15.83 -30.70
N LYS A 223 -17.80 -16.08 -30.65
CA LYS A 223 -18.84 -15.11 -31.00
C LYS A 223 -20.04 -15.25 -30.07
N ARG A 224 -20.93 -14.29 -30.12
CA ARG A 224 -22.20 -14.36 -29.38
C ARG A 224 -22.94 -15.68 -29.68
N GLY A 225 -23.45 -16.33 -28.62
CA GLY A 225 -24.16 -17.62 -28.71
C GLY A 225 -23.25 -18.84 -28.70
N THR A 226 -21.92 -18.70 -28.71
CA THR A 226 -20.99 -19.83 -28.53
C THR A 226 -21.17 -20.41 -27.13
N SER A 227 -21.32 -21.74 -27.03
CA SER A 227 -21.27 -22.45 -25.75
C SER A 227 -19.81 -22.64 -25.33
N ILE A 228 -19.36 -21.95 -24.30
CA ILE A 228 -17.98 -22.02 -23.82
C ILE A 228 -17.87 -22.85 -22.54
N ARG A 229 -16.70 -23.47 -22.37
CA ARG A 229 -16.34 -24.21 -21.15
C ARG A 229 -15.04 -23.67 -20.58
N MET A 230 -15.02 -23.47 -19.26
CA MET A 230 -13.82 -23.22 -18.47
C MET A 230 -13.13 -24.55 -18.19
N MET A 231 -11.87 -24.73 -18.60
CA MET A 231 -11.22 -26.05 -18.50
C MET A 231 -10.86 -26.43 -17.06
N ALA A 232 -10.46 -25.48 -16.20
CA ALA A 232 -10.08 -25.76 -14.81
C ALA A 232 -11.29 -25.97 -13.90
N THR A 233 -12.35 -25.15 -14.05
CA THR A 233 -13.54 -25.23 -13.19
C THR A 233 -14.62 -26.17 -13.75
N GLY A 234 -14.58 -26.45 -15.05
CA GLY A 234 -15.61 -27.22 -15.76
C GLY A 234 -16.91 -26.43 -15.97
N ALA A 235 -16.98 -25.16 -15.60
CA ALA A 235 -18.17 -24.34 -15.77
C ALA A 235 -18.48 -24.13 -17.26
N VAL A 236 -19.76 -24.27 -17.62
CA VAL A 236 -20.26 -24.09 -19.00
C VAL A 236 -21.21 -22.90 -19.01
N ALA A 237 -21.05 -22.03 -20.01
CA ALA A 237 -21.91 -20.86 -20.17
C ALA A 237 -22.06 -20.48 -21.65
N GLU A 238 -23.17 -19.81 -21.98
CA GLU A 238 -23.38 -19.23 -23.30
C GLU A 238 -22.82 -17.80 -23.35
N VAL A 239 -22.07 -17.45 -24.39
CA VAL A 239 -21.53 -16.12 -24.65
C VAL A 239 -22.67 -15.16 -24.99
N VAL A 240 -22.82 -14.12 -24.19
CA VAL A 240 -23.81 -13.06 -24.39
C VAL A 240 -23.29 -11.95 -25.30
N GLU A 241 -22.05 -11.55 -25.11
CA GLU A 241 -21.37 -10.49 -25.86
C GLU A 241 -19.87 -10.78 -25.94
N VAL A 242 -19.26 -10.44 -27.05
CA VAL A 242 -17.81 -10.35 -27.20
C VAL A 242 -17.43 -8.94 -27.65
N GLY A 243 -16.22 -8.51 -27.33
CA GLY A 243 -15.80 -7.18 -27.74
C GLY A 243 -14.33 -6.89 -27.46
N ILE A 244 -13.95 -5.65 -27.75
CA ILE A 244 -12.59 -5.11 -27.64
C ILE A 244 -12.55 -3.97 -26.64
N PHE A 245 -11.35 -3.59 -26.21
CA PHE A 245 -11.13 -2.53 -25.24
C PHE A 245 -10.94 -1.18 -25.93
N GLY A 246 -11.84 -0.21 -25.68
CA GLY A 246 -11.61 1.19 -25.99
C GLY A 246 -10.99 1.93 -24.79
N ALA A 247 -10.67 3.20 -24.94
CA ALA A 247 -10.21 4.00 -23.82
C ALA A 247 -11.34 4.15 -22.77
N GLY A 248 -11.19 3.48 -21.64
CA GLY A 248 -12.15 3.50 -20.53
C GLY A 248 -13.54 2.90 -20.85
N ARG A 249 -13.69 2.15 -21.94
CA ARG A 249 -15.00 1.58 -22.33
C ARG A 249 -14.87 0.24 -23.05
N PHE A 250 -15.91 -0.60 -22.92
CA PHE A 250 -16.08 -1.84 -23.65
C PHE A 250 -16.78 -1.58 -25.00
N VAL A 251 -16.19 -2.06 -26.09
CA VAL A 251 -16.74 -1.88 -27.46
C VAL A 251 -17.13 -3.25 -28.02
N PRO A 252 -18.42 -3.56 -28.14
CA PRO A 252 -18.88 -4.83 -28.71
C PRO A 252 -18.40 -5.03 -30.14
N CYS A 253 -18.12 -6.29 -30.50
CA CYS A 253 -17.79 -6.70 -31.86
C CYS A 253 -18.54 -7.99 -32.24
N ASP A 254 -18.48 -8.38 -33.51
CA ASP A 254 -19.20 -9.56 -33.98
C ASP A 254 -18.55 -10.86 -33.50
N GLU A 255 -17.21 -10.90 -33.50
CA GLU A 255 -16.40 -12.06 -33.10
C GLU A 255 -15.01 -11.65 -32.63
N LEU A 256 -14.39 -12.52 -31.85
CA LEU A 256 -12.95 -12.50 -31.55
C LEU A 256 -12.31 -13.73 -32.18
N SER A 257 -11.18 -13.56 -32.87
CA SER A 257 -10.44 -14.57 -33.58
C SER A 257 -9.04 -14.78 -32.99
N ALA A 258 -8.39 -15.86 -33.37
CA ALA A 258 -7.00 -16.15 -33.02
C ALA A 258 -6.10 -14.90 -33.18
N GLY A 259 -5.23 -14.66 -32.23
CA GLY A 259 -4.37 -13.47 -32.18
C GLY A 259 -4.97 -12.25 -31.49
N MET A 260 -6.28 -12.20 -31.23
CA MET A 260 -6.94 -11.04 -30.67
C MET A 260 -6.93 -11.04 -29.14
N VAL A 261 -6.84 -9.82 -28.58
CA VAL A 261 -7.13 -9.53 -27.17
C VAL A 261 -8.50 -8.86 -27.10
N GLY A 262 -9.35 -9.34 -26.18
CA GLY A 262 -10.70 -8.82 -26.04
C GLY A 262 -11.38 -9.31 -24.76
N TYR A 263 -12.69 -9.06 -24.69
CA TYR A 263 -13.49 -9.51 -23.56
C TYR A 263 -14.66 -10.40 -24.00
N ILE A 264 -15.07 -11.27 -23.10
CA ILE A 264 -16.25 -12.12 -23.22
C ILE A 264 -17.16 -11.85 -22.02
N THR A 265 -18.45 -11.62 -22.28
CA THR A 265 -19.46 -11.72 -21.23
C THR A 265 -20.26 -12.99 -21.43
N ALA A 266 -20.47 -13.74 -20.37
CA ALA A 266 -21.18 -15.00 -20.42
C ALA A 266 -22.21 -15.09 -19.27
N SER A 267 -23.21 -15.97 -19.43
CA SER A 267 -24.26 -16.17 -18.43
C SER A 267 -23.76 -16.88 -17.16
N LEU A 268 -22.60 -16.47 -16.65
CA LEU A 268 -22.01 -16.98 -15.42
C LEU A 268 -22.62 -16.28 -14.21
N LYS A 269 -23.07 -17.09 -13.25
CA LYS A 269 -23.72 -16.59 -12.03
C LYS A 269 -22.74 -16.30 -10.90
N ASN A 270 -21.56 -16.90 -10.94
CA ASN A 270 -20.55 -16.80 -9.89
C ASN A 270 -19.19 -16.45 -10.51
N VAL A 271 -18.54 -15.43 -9.99
CA VAL A 271 -17.17 -15.06 -10.41
C VAL A 271 -16.17 -16.20 -10.13
N ARG A 272 -16.41 -17.00 -9.11
CA ARG A 272 -15.57 -18.17 -8.81
C ARG A 272 -15.55 -19.22 -9.92
N ASP A 273 -16.49 -19.15 -10.87
CA ASP A 273 -16.53 -20.03 -12.05
C ASP A 273 -15.49 -19.62 -13.12
N THR A 274 -14.94 -18.39 -13.00
CA THR A 274 -13.86 -17.87 -13.85
C THR A 274 -12.59 -17.68 -13.04
N THR A 275 -11.65 -18.57 -13.21
CA THR A 275 -10.34 -18.43 -12.57
C THR A 275 -9.37 -17.78 -13.55
N VAL A 276 -8.67 -16.73 -13.12
CA VAL A 276 -7.59 -16.13 -13.91
C VAL A 276 -6.50 -17.17 -14.14
N GLY A 277 -6.05 -17.30 -15.40
CA GLY A 277 -5.14 -18.37 -15.85
C GLY A 277 -5.85 -19.61 -16.36
N ASP A 278 -7.18 -19.67 -16.32
CA ASP A 278 -7.93 -20.77 -16.92
C ASP A 278 -8.01 -20.61 -18.45
N THR A 279 -8.25 -21.71 -19.12
CA THR A 279 -8.47 -21.78 -20.56
C THR A 279 -9.95 -21.85 -20.87
N VAL A 280 -10.41 -20.95 -21.73
CA VAL A 280 -11.76 -20.99 -22.33
C VAL A 280 -11.69 -21.75 -23.61
N THR A 281 -12.57 -22.77 -23.76
CA THR A 281 -12.71 -23.55 -24.97
C THR A 281 -14.18 -23.63 -25.42
N ASP A 282 -14.41 -24.04 -26.65
CA ASP A 282 -15.76 -24.37 -27.16
C ASP A 282 -16.25 -25.65 -26.48
N ASN A 283 -17.43 -25.64 -25.90
CA ASN A 283 -17.98 -26.81 -25.22
C ASN A 283 -18.32 -27.95 -26.18
N ASP A 284 -18.69 -27.62 -27.40
CA ASP A 284 -19.10 -28.60 -28.42
C ASP A 284 -17.90 -29.14 -29.22
N ASN A 285 -16.81 -28.37 -29.31
CA ASN A 285 -15.55 -28.74 -29.93
C ASN A 285 -14.37 -28.30 -29.10
N PRO A 286 -14.12 -28.95 -27.95
CA PRO A 286 -13.11 -28.52 -26.99
C PRO A 286 -11.68 -28.74 -27.51
N CYS A 287 -10.75 -27.85 -27.16
CA CYS A 287 -9.32 -28.04 -27.37
C CYS A 287 -8.80 -29.23 -26.53
N ALA A 288 -7.73 -29.87 -27.02
CA ALA A 288 -7.19 -31.09 -26.39
C ALA A 288 -6.48 -30.80 -25.05
N GLU A 289 -5.78 -29.64 -24.94
CA GLU A 289 -4.96 -29.28 -23.80
C GLU A 289 -5.25 -27.86 -23.34
N ALA A 290 -5.22 -27.63 -22.02
CA ALA A 290 -5.30 -26.30 -21.45
C ALA A 290 -3.98 -25.54 -21.67
N LEU A 291 -4.07 -24.23 -21.83
CA LEU A 291 -2.89 -23.37 -21.83
C LEU A 291 -2.19 -23.41 -20.46
N PRO A 292 -0.88 -23.19 -20.41
CA PRO A 292 -0.19 -23.03 -19.14
C PRO A 292 -0.87 -21.93 -18.31
N GLY A 293 -1.37 -22.31 -17.14
CA GLY A 293 -2.01 -21.35 -16.22
C GLY A 293 -0.98 -20.58 -15.40
N TYR A 294 -1.45 -19.61 -14.66
CA TYR A 294 -0.59 -18.83 -13.74
C TYR A 294 -0.41 -19.53 -12.40
N LYS A 295 0.73 -19.27 -11.75
CA LYS A 295 0.89 -19.58 -10.32
C LYS A 295 -0.15 -18.77 -9.55
N LYS A 296 -0.89 -19.40 -8.63
CA LYS A 296 -1.85 -18.67 -7.80
C LYS A 296 -1.12 -17.67 -6.92
N ALA A 297 -1.59 -16.43 -6.90
CA ALA A 297 -1.09 -15.44 -5.97
C ALA A 297 -1.28 -15.92 -4.52
N GLN A 298 -0.21 -15.90 -3.76
CA GLN A 298 -0.26 -16.24 -2.34
C GLN A 298 -0.03 -14.97 -1.53
N PRO A 299 -0.94 -14.62 -0.62
CA PRO A 299 -0.72 -13.52 0.29
C PRO A 299 0.54 -13.74 1.13
N MET A 300 1.32 -12.68 1.30
CA MET A 300 2.53 -12.68 2.11
C MET A 300 2.35 -11.92 3.42
N VAL A 301 1.42 -10.97 3.44
CA VAL A 301 1.14 -10.10 4.59
C VAL A 301 -0.29 -10.30 5.04
N TYR A 302 -0.49 -10.42 6.34
CA TYR A 302 -1.81 -10.62 6.95
C TYR A 302 -2.07 -9.57 8.01
N CYS A 303 -3.30 -9.00 8.03
CA CYS A 303 -3.77 -8.20 9.16
C CYS A 303 -5.26 -8.43 9.42
N GLY A 304 -5.70 -8.10 10.63
CA GLY A 304 -7.12 -8.06 10.96
C GLY A 304 -7.72 -6.72 10.54
N LEU A 305 -8.87 -6.73 9.88
CA LEU A 305 -9.68 -5.57 9.55
C LEU A 305 -10.96 -5.60 10.38
N TYR A 306 -11.20 -4.56 11.16
CA TYR A 306 -12.36 -4.45 12.05
C TYR A 306 -13.10 -3.15 11.77
N PRO A 307 -14.43 -3.13 11.70
CA PRO A 307 -15.17 -1.88 11.62
C PRO A 307 -15.07 -1.14 12.97
N ALA A 308 -14.81 0.16 12.96
CA ALA A 308 -14.78 0.98 14.16
C ALA A 308 -16.14 0.97 14.90
N ASP A 309 -17.25 0.87 14.14
CA ASP A 309 -18.58 0.56 14.66
C ASP A 309 -18.91 -0.91 14.37
N GLY A 310 -19.01 -1.74 15.41
CA GLY A 310 -19.32 -3.17 15.28
C GLY A 310 -20.65 -3.47 14.58
N ALA A 311 -21.60 -2.53 14.53
CA ALA A 311 -22.85 -2.67 13.78
C ALA A 311 -22.61 -2.75 12.26
N LYS A 312 -21.47 -2.25 11.75
CA LYS A 312 -21.08 -2.29 10.35
C LYS A 312 -20.36 -3.57 9.91
N TYR A 313 -20.26 -4.59 10.74
CA TYR A 313 -19.65 -5.87 10.37
C TYR A 313 -20.28 -6.52 9.11
N PRO A 314 -21.63 -6.54 8.93
CA PRO A 314 -22.23 -7.05 7.70
C PRO A 314 -21.81 -6.23 6.46
N ASP A 315 -21.71 -4.89 6.59
CA ASP A 315 -21.30 -4.01 5.50
C ASP A 315 -19.84 -4.28 5.08
N LEU A 316 -18.95 -4.50 6.07
CA LEU A 316 -17.55 -4.87 5.80
C LEU A 316 -17.46 -6.21 5.08
N ARG A 317 -18.25 -7.22 5.48
CA ARG A 317 -18.31 -8.51 4.79
C ARG A 317 -18.71 -8.32 3.34
N ASP A 318 -19.80 -7.62 3.08
CA ASP A 318 -20.35 -7.41 1.75
C ASP A 318 -19.39 -6.60 0.87
N ALA A 319 -18.64 -5.64 1.45
CA ALA A 319 -17.60 -4.88 0.77
C ALA A 319 -16.39 -5.76 0.39
N LEU A 320 -15.89 -6.58 1.31
CA LEU A 320 -14.79 -7.53 1.04
C LEU A 320 -15.18 -8.56 -0.02
N GLU A 321 -16.42 -9.05 0.01
CA GLU A 321 -16.95 -9.96 -1.00
C GLU A 321 -16.93 -9.33 -2.40
N LYS A 322 -17.38 -8.08 -2.52
CA LYS A 322 -17.34 -7.31 -3.79
C LYS A 322 -15.92 -7.01 -4.25
N LEU A 323 -15.01 -6.63 -3.34
CA LEU A 323 -13.61 -6.38 -3.68
C LEU A 323 -12.92 -7.65 -4.18
N GLN A 324 -13.15 -8.80 -3.52
CA GLN A 324 -12.58 -10.09 -3.93
C GLN A 324 -13.01 -10.52 -5.34
N LEU A 325 -14.20 -10.10 -5.81
CA LEU A 325 -14.64 -10.36 -7.18
C LEU A 325 -13.73 -9.72 -8.24
N ASN A 326 -13.13 -8.58 -7.88
CA ASN A 326 -12.27 -7.79 -8.76
C ASN A 326 -10.78 -7.89 -8.40
N ASP A 327 -10.45 -8.58 -7.32
CA ASP A 327 -9.09 -8.76 -6.82
C ASP A 327 -8.89 -10.21 -6.36
N ALA A 328 -8.38 -11.04 -7.25
CA ALA A 328 -8.16 -12.47 -6.99
C ALA A 328 -7.08 -12.76 -5.94
N ALA A 329 -6.24 -11.78 -5.62
CA ALA A 329 -5.18 -11.90 -4.61
C ALA A 329 -5.70 -11.69 -3.19
N LEU A 330 -6.80 -10.95 -3.01
CA LEU A 330 -7.41 -10.71 -1.71
C LEU A 330 -8.00 -12.00 -1.14
N LYS A 331 -7.50 -12.43 0.00
CA LYS A 331 -8.07 -13.51 0.80
C LYS A 331 -8.57 -12.96 2.12
N TYR A 332 -9.70 -13.46 2.61
CA TYR A 332 -10.19 -13.09 3.92
C TYR A 332 -10.96 -14.24 4.58
N GLU A 333 -10.90 -14.29 5.88
CA GLU A 333 -11.64 -15.22 6.73
C GLU A 333 -12.21 -14.49 7.95
N PRO A 334 -13.36 -14.91 8.49
CA PRO A 334 -13.92 -14.31 9.71
C PRO A 334 -12.96 -14.44 10.88
N GLU A 335 -12.80 -13.35 11.63
CA GLU A 335 -11.99 -13.31 12.84
C GLU A 335 -12.72 -12.59 13.95
N THR A 336 -12.41 -12.95 15.20
CA THR A 336 -12.96 -12.29 16.38
C THR A 336 -11.84 -11.89 17.31
N SER A 337 -11.84 -10.63 17.72
CA SER A 337 -10.95 -10.08 18.74
C SER A 337 -11.74 -9.75 20.00
N ILE A 338 -11.17 -10.02 21.16
CA ILE A 338 -11.79 -9.66 22.46
C ILE A 338 -11.87 -8.13 22.57
N ALA A 339 -10.83 -7.43 22.07
CA ALA A 339 -10.74 -5.97 22.14
C ALA A 339 -11.57 -5.24 21.06
N LEU A 340 -11.63 -5.79 19.83
CA LEU A 340 -12.18 -5.11 18.65
C LEU A 340 -13.53 -5.70 18.16
N GLY A 341 -13.94 -6.86 18.68
CA GLY A 341 -15.16 -7.55 18.29
C GLY A 341 -15.00 -8.37 17.00
N PHE A 342 -16.05 -8.40 16.18
CA PHE A 342 -16.06 -9.16 14.92
C PHE A 342 -15.39 -8.40 13.79
N GLY A 343 -14.55 -9.10 13.04
CA GLY A 343 -13.83 -8.59 11.89
C GLY A 343 -13.41 -9.70 10.93
N PHE A 344 -12.39 -9.41 10.11
CA PHE A 344 -11.85 -10.36 9.16
C PHE A 344 -10.33 -10.36 9.20
N ARG A 345 -9.74 -11.55 9.18
CA ARG A 345 -8.32 -11.74 8.88
C ARG A 345 -8.12 -11.70 7.39
N CYS A 346 -7.43 -10.69 6.89
CA CYS A 346 -7.20 -10.48 5.46
C CYS A 346 -5.75 -10.74 5.10
N GLY A 347 -5.54 -11.36 3.94
CA GLY A 347 -4.23 -11.63 3.36
C GLY A 347 -4.01 -10.77 2.11
N PHE A 348 -2.82 -10.18 2.01
CA PHE A 348 -2.41 -9.22 0.99
C PHE A 348 -1.08 -9.62 0.36
N LEU A 349 -0.83 -9.19 -0.88
CA LEU A 349 0.43 -9.42 -1.58
C LEU A 349 1.61 -8.71 -0.91
N GLY A 350 1.38 -7.50 -0.41
CA GLY A 350 2.34 -6.67 0.30
C GLY A 350 1.66 -5.52 1.03
N LEU A 351 2.44 -4.55 1.52
CA LEU A 351 1.90 -3.39 2.24
C LEU A 351 1.12 -2.43 1.35
N LEU A 352 1.62 -2.16 0.15
CA LEU A 352 0.93 -1.27 -0.77
C LEU A 352 -0.45 -1.84 -1.15
N HIS A 353 -0.53 -3.16 -1.36
CA HIS A 353 -1.80 -3.83 -1.61
C HIS A 353 -2.76 -3.68 -0.41
N LEU A 354 -2.26 -3.84 0.84
CA LEU A 354 -3.05 -3.63 2.06
C LEU A 354 -3.60 -2.20 2.13
N GLU A 355 -2.75 -1.19 1.93
CA GLU A 355 -3.15 0.21 1.96
C GLU A 355 -4.21 0.55 0.92
N ILE A 356 -4.06 0.02 -0.30
CA ILE A 356 -5.04 0.23 -1.37
C ILE A 356 -6.39 -0.38 -1.02
N ILE A 357 -6.42 -1.61 -0.52
CA ILE A 357 -7.66 -2.28 -0.11
C ILE A 357 -8.32 -1.53 1.05
N GLN A 358 -7.53 -1.08 2.03
CA GLN A 358 -8.05 -0.28 3.14
C GLN A 358 -8.67 1.04 2.64
N GLU A 359 -7.94 1.81 1.83
CA GLU A 359 -8.47 3.07 1.27
C GLU A 359 -9.70 2.85 0.40
N ARG A 360 -9.77 1.77 -0.37
CA ARG A 360 -10.96 1.42 -1.14
C ARG A 360 -12.16 1.12 -0.25
N LEU A 361 -11.96 0.35 0.82
CA LEU A 361 -13.02 0.08 1.80
C LEU A 361 -13.53 1.37 2.47
N GLU A 362 -12.63 2.30 2.78
CA GLU A 362 -12.97 3.59 3.38
C GLU A 362 -13.69 4.51 2.39
N ARG A 363 -13.18 4.67 1.17
CA ARG A 363 -13.68 5.64 0.18
C ARG A 363 -14.88 5.14 -0.62
N GLU A 364 -14.82 3.90 -1.13
CA GLU A 364 -15.88 3.36 -2.00
C GLU A 364 -17.08 2.84 -1.20
N TYR A 365 -16.84 2.33 0.03
CA TYR A 365 -17.89 1.73 0.86
C TYR A 365 -18.21 2.52 2.14
N GLY A 366 -17.52 3.62 2.41
CA GLY A 366 -17.78 4.50 3.56
C GLY A 366 -17.57 3.81 4.92
N LEU A 367 -16.63 2.87 4.99
CA LEU A 367 -16.31 2.12 6.19
C LEU A 367 -15.18 2.83 6.96
N ASP A 368 -15.36 2.97 8.27
CA ASP A 368 -14.31 3.42 9.18
C ASP A 368 -13.68 2.17 9.82
N LEU A 369 -12.38 1.95 9.59
CA LEU A 369 -11.71 0.70 9.88
C LEU A 369 -10.62 0.85 10.94
N VAL A 370 -10.50 -0.19 11.78
CA VAL A 370 -9.36 -0.41 12.66
C VAL A 370 -8.57 -1.60 12.12
N THR A 371 -7.29 -1.39 11.83
CA THR A 371 -6.40 -2.43 11.34
C THR A 371 -5.45 -2.88 12.44
N THR A 372 -5.22 -4.21 12.56
CA THR A 372 -4.17 -4.72 13.43
C THR A 372 -2.79 -4.57 12.76
N ALA A 373 -1.72 -4.72 13.54
CA ALA A 373 -0.38 -4.72 12.97
C ALA A 373 -0.23 -5.82 11.90
N PRO A 374 0.31 -5.50 10.71
CA PRO A 374 0.59 -6.50 9.70
C PRO A 374 1.53 -7.60 10.22
N SER A 375 1.32 -8.83 9.81
CA SER A 375 2.15 -9.99 10.16
C SER A 375 2.39 -10.87 8.95
N VAL A 376 3.42 -11.70 9.01
CA VAL A 376 3.71 -12.73 8.01
C VAL A 376 3.14 -14.07 8.43
N ILE A 377 3.12 -15.05 7.53
CA ILE A 377 2.81 -16.44 7.88
C ILE A 377 4.06 -17.06 8.52
N TYR A 378 3.90 -17.59 9.72
CA TYR A 378 4.92 -18.43 10.36
C TYR A 378 4.52 -19.89 10.25
N LYS A 379 5.48 -20.80 10.13
CA LYS A 379 5.25 -22.23 10.24
C LYS A 379 5.65 -22.69 11.65
N VAL A 380 4.69 -23.28 12.35
CA VAL A 380 4.87 -23.81 13.69
C VAL A 380 4.90 -25.32 13.61
N HIS A 381 6.05 -25.90 13.92
CA HIS A 381 6.24 -27.34 13.98
C HIS A 381 5.97 -27.80 15.40
N LYS A 382 4.98 -28.67 15.57
CA LYS A 382 4.62 -29.23 16.88
C LYS A 382 5.41 -30.49 17.18
N GLU A 383 5.60 -30.79 18.45
CA GLU A 383 6.19 -32.03 18.99
C GLU A 383 5.57 -33.32 18.41
N ASN A 384 4.28 -33.27 18.03
CA ASN A 384 3.56 -34.39 17.43
C ASN A 384 3.80 -34.57 15.92
N GLY A 385 4.62 -33.71 15.30
CA GLY A 385 4.94 -33.71 13.88
C GLY A 385 3.93 -32.95 13.00
N GLU A 386 2.89 -32.33 13.58
CA GLU A 386 1.97 -31.45 12.86
C GLU A 386 2.64 -30.10 12.54
N VAL A 387 2.43 -29.58 11.33
CA VAL A 387 2.88 -28.25 10.93
C VAL A 387 1.67 -27.34 10.75
N ILE A 388 1.64 -26.22 11.47
CA ILE A 388 0.57 -25.24 11.41
C ILE A 388 1.08 -23.96 10.75
N GLU A 389 0.31 -23.41 9.80
CA GLU A 389 0.52 -22.06 9.27
C GLU A 389 -0.14 -21.03 10.19
N LEU A 390 0.67 -20.23 10.87
CA LEU A 390 0.23 -19.23 11.84
C LEU A 390 0.15 -17.86 11.16
N THR A 391 -1.05 -17.39 10.90
CA THR A 391 -1.35 -16.07 10.35
C THR A 391 -1.70 -15.05 11.44
N ASN A 392 -2.26 -15.50 12.56
CA ASN A 392 -2.64 -14.68 13.70
C ASN A 392 -1.81 -15.06 14.96
N PRO A 393 -1.05 -14.13 15.55
CA PRO A 393 -0.25 -14.39 16.75
C PRO A 393 -1.05 -14.95 17.93
N THR A 394 -2.35 -14.64 18.05
CA THR A 394 -3.20 -15.13 19.15
C THR A 394 -3.46 -16.64 19.09
N ASN A 395 -3.31 -17.23 17.91
CA ASN A 395 -3.51 -18.67 17.68
C ASN A 395 -2.23 -19.49 17.88
N LEU A 396 -1.16 -18.88 18.43
CA LEU A 396 0.08 -19.62 18.73
C LEU A 396 -0.21 -20.71 19.76
N PRO A 397 0.13 -21.98 19.49
CA PRO A 397 0.01 -23.07 20.46
C PRO A 397 0.80 -22.82 21.74
N ASP A 398 0.50 -23.60 22.80
CA ASP A 398 1.28 -23.55 24.03
C ASP A 398 2.77 -23.84 23.73
N PRO A 399 3.71 -23.08 24.31
CA PRO A 399 5.16 -23.29 24.09
C PRO A 399 5.62 -24.73 24.33
N SER A 400 4.91 -25.50 25.18
CA SER A 400 5.21 -26.92 25.43
C SER A 400 4.84 -27.87 24.27
N GLU A 401 4.00 -27.41 23.35
CA GLU A 401 3.61 -28.18 22.15
C GLU A 401 4.49 -27.86 20.93
N ILE A 402 5.33 -26.82 21.01
CA ILE A 402 6.12 -26.31 19.90
C ILE A 402 7.53 -26.90 19.93
N ASP A 403 7.91 -27.62 18.89
CA ASP A 403 9.30 -28.07 18.67
C ASP A 403 10.16 -26.91 18.17
N TYR A 404 9.78 -26.29 17.04
CA TYR A 404 10.40 -25.08 16.51
C TYR A 404 9.46 -24.27 15.62
N MET A 405 9.90 -23.07 15.29
CA MET A 405 9.15 -22.18 14.37
C MET A 405 10.03 -21.76 13.20
N GLU A 406 9.42 -21.56 12.03
CA GLU A 406 10.06 -21.04 10.85
C GLU A 406 9.43 -19.70 10.46
N GLU A 407 10.26 -18.78 9.98
CA GLU A 407 9.84 -17.51 9.40
C GLU A 407 10.13 -17.44 7.89
N PRO A 408 9.33 -16.70 7.11
CA PRO A 408 9.59 -16.53 5.68
C PRO A 408 10.80 -15.63 5.46
N ILE A 409 11.70 -16.10 4.59
CA ILE A 409 12.89 -15.38 4.14
C ILE A 409 12.70 -14.96 2.70
N VAL A 410 13.08 -13.75 2.38
CA VAL A 410 13.09 -13.22 1.02
C VAL A 410 14.52 -13.04 0.52
N SER A 411 14.71 -13.30 -0.76
CA SER A 411 15.89 -12.86 -1.50
C SER A 411 15.66 -11.41 -1.92
N ALA A 412 16.45 -10.51 -1.41
CA ALA A 412 16.32 -9.07 -1.61
C ALA A 412 17.45 -8.56 -2.51
N GLU A 413 17.10 -7.80 -3.54
CA GLU A 413 17.98 -7.11 -4.45
C GLU A 413 17.85 -5.60 -4.29
N ILE A 414 18.95 -4.94 -3.96
CA ILE A 414 19.00 -3.50 -3.68
C ILE A 414 20.02 -2.85 -4.62
N MET A 415 19.52 -2.07 -5.57
CA MET A 415 20.37 -1.23 -6.42
C MET A 415 20.64 0.09 -5.71
N VAL A 416 21.91 0.48 -5.62
CA VAL A 416 22.30 1.69 -4.90
C VAL A 416 23.58 2.30 -5.49
N THR A 417 23.72 3.63 -5.37
CA THR A 417 24.99 4.29 -5.73
C THR A 417 26.10 3.98 -4.72
N THR A 418 27.35 3.92 -5.18
CA THR A 418 28.49 3.46 -4.37
C THR A 418 28.70 4.25 -3.08
N GLU A 419 28.30 5.54 -3.03
CA GLU A 419 28.43 6.38 -1.83
C GLU A 419 27.54 5.93 -0.67
N PHE A 420 26.41 5.24 -0.93
CA PHE A 420 25.46 4.80 0.10
C PHE A 420 25.57 3.31 0.47
N ILE A 421 26.48 2.54 -0.18
CA ILE A 421 26.64 1.10 0.09
C ILE A 421 26.76 0.83 1.59
N GLY A 422 27.65 1.52 2.29
CA GLY A 422 27.88 1.30 3.72
C GLY A 422 26.63 1.56 4.57
N SER A 423 25.87 2.61 4.27
CA SER A 423 24.64 2.95 4.99
C SER A 423 23.52 1.93 4.76
N ILE A 424 23.43 1.38 3.54
CA ILE A 424 22.42 0.36 3.21
C ILE A 424 22.82 -1.01 3.78
N MET A 425 24.10 -1.37 3.75
CA MET A 425 24.59 -2.59 4.40
C MET A 425 24.30 -2.57 5.91
N GLU A 426 24.52 -1.44 6.57
CA GLU A 426 24.17 -1.27 7.99
C GLU A 426 22.64 -1.43 8.22
N LEU A 427 21.80 -0.86 7.34
CA LEU A 427 20.36 -1.04 7.42
C LEU A 427 19.99 -2.52 7.33
N CYS A 428 20.50 -3.24 6.34
CA CYS A 428 20.21 -4.66 6.16
C CYS A 428 20.67 -5.50 7.36
N GLN A 429 21.86 -5.23 7.91
CA GLN A 429 22.36 -5.92 9.11
C GLN A 429 21.45 -5.68 10.32
N ASN A 430 20.99 -4.44 10.54
CA ASN A 430 20.05 -4.10 11.62
C ASN A 430 18.68 -4.77 11.44
N ARG A 431 18.35 -5.22 10.22
CA ARG A 431 17.15 -5.99 9.86
C ARG A 431 17.41 -7.49 9.74
N ARG A 432 18.43 -8.00 10.41
CA ARG A 432 18.81 -9.42 10.38
C ARG A 432 19.14 -9.96 8.98
N GLY A 433 19.44 -9.08 8.03
CA GLY A 433 19.80 -9.45 6.67
C GLY A 433 21.12 -10.20 6.63
N ARG A 434 21.13 -11.33 5.91
CA ARG A 434 22.31 -12.12 5.61
C ARG A 434 22.86 -11.67 4.25
N TYR A 435 24.06 -11.12 4.24
CA TYR A 435 24.75 -10.72 3.01
C TYR A 435 25.06 -11.93 2.12
N ILE A 436 24.65 -11.88 0.87
CA ILE A 436 24.88 -12.93 -0.13
C ILE A 436 25.98 -12.51 -1.10
N GLY A 437 25.92 -11.29 -1.61
CA GLY A 437 26.89 -10.80 -2.58
C GLY A 437 26.65 -9.36 -2.97
N MET A 438 27.58 -8.83 -3.75
CA MET A 438 27.49 -7.50 -4.34
C MET A 438 28.11 -7.53 -5.74
N GLU A 439 27.42 -6.95 -6.69
CA GLU A 439 27.87 -6.79 -8.06
C GLU A 439 27.93 -5.30 -8.39
N TYR A 440 29.00 -4.84 -9.01
CA TYR A 440 29.10 -3.47 -9.48
C TYR A 440 28.45 -3.36 -10.86
N VAL A 441 27.55 -2.42 -10.99
CA VAL A 441 26.87 -2.06 -12.24
C VAL A 441 27.41 -0.71 -12.63
N GLU A 442 28.21 -0.61 -13.69
CA GLU A 442 28.86 0.62 -14.15
C GLU A 442 29.44 1.50 -13.03
N GLY A 443 30.68 1.28 -12.63
CA GLY A 443 31.54 2.19 -11.84
C GLY A 443 30.96 3.00 -10.67
N SER A 444 29.71 3.42 -10.76
CA SER A 444 29.02 4.29 -9.78
C SER A 444 27.87 3.64 -9.02
N ARG A 445 27.40 2.44 -9.42
CA ARG A 445 26.25 1.74 -8.83
C ARG A 445 26.63 0.30 -8.45
N ALA A 446 25.94 -0.23 -7.47
CA ALA A 446 26.09 -1.60 -7.00
C ALA A 446 24.74 -2.25 -6.75
N LEU A 447 24.63 -3.52 -7.10
CA LEU A 447 23.53 -4.40 -6.76
C LEU A 447 23.93 -5.20 -5.52
N LEU A 448 23.28 -4.95 -4.41
CA LEU A 448 23.46 -5.69 -3.15
C LEU A 448 22.44 -6.81 -3.07
N LYS A 449 22.87 -8.02 -2.77
CA LYS A 449 22.01 -9.21 -2.61
C LYS A 449 22.01 -9.66 -1.16
N TYR A 450 20.83 -9.78 -0.58
CA TYR A 450 20.62 -10.17 0.82
C TYR A 450 19.51 -11.19 0.95
N ASP A 451 19.63 -12.09 1.92
CA ASP A 451 18.49 -12.84 2.45
C ASP A 451 18.01 -12.12 3.71
N ILE A 452 16.75 -11.68 3.73
CA ILE A 452 16.17 -10.90 4.83
C ILE A 452 14.86 -11.55 5.27
N PRO A 453 14.60 -11.68 6.58
CA PRO A 453 13.27 -12.11 7.04
C PRO A 453 12.19 -11.14 6.59
N LEU A 454 11.12 -11.65 5.98
CA LEU A 454 10.04 -10.82 5.42
C LEU A 454 9.45 -9.87 6.45
N ASN A 455 9.29 -10.32 7.71
CA ASN A 455 8.77 -9.49 8.79
C ASN A 455 9.62 -8.25 9.12
N GLU A 456 10.90 -8.22 8.74
CA GLU A 456 11.79 -7.07 8.94
C GLU A 456 11.67 -6.03 7.80
N ILE A 457 11.00 -6.39 6.70
CA ILE A 457 10.80 -5.54 5.53
C ILE A 457 9.45 -4.83 5.59
N ILE A 458 8.43 -5.51 6.13
CA ILE A 458 7.01 -5.09 6.05
C ILE A 458 6.76 -3.69 6.62
N TYR A 459 7.50 -3.20 7.62
CA TYR A 459 7.11 -1.95 8.28
C TYR A 459 7.69 -0.69 7.61
N ASP A 460 8.91 -0.37 7.90
CA ASP A 460 9.52 0.92 7.54
C ASP A 460 10.82 0.75 6.73
N PHE A 461 11.07 -0.46 6.20
CA PHE A 461 12.32 -0.77 5.50
C PHE A 461 12.47 0.07 4.23
N PHE A 462 11.42 0.18 3.42
CA PHE A 462 11.44 0.93 2.18
C PHE A 462 11.70 2.43 2.42
N ASP A 463 11.01 3.01 3.42
CA ASP A 463 11.20 4.41 3.79
C ASP A 463 12.60 4.66 4.36
N ALA A 464 13.11 3.73 5.17
CA ALA A 464 14.47 3.80 5.69
C ALA A 464 15.51 3.68 4.57
N LEU A 465 15.26 2.82 3.59
CA LEU A 465 16.09 2.65 2.40
C LEU A 465 16.17 3.94 1.59
N LYS A 466 15.03 4.52 1.25
CA LYS A 466 14.93 5.79 0.51
C LYS A 466 15.56 6.95 1.28
N SER A 467 15.29 7.06 2.56
CA SER A 467 15.86 8.12 3.41
C SER A 467 17.39 8.03 3.49
N ARG A 468 17.95 6.82 3.68
CA ARG A 468 19.40 6.60 3.80
C ARG A 468 20.15 6.74 2.49
N SER A 469 19.48 6.59 1.36
CA SER A 469 20.04 6.72 0.01
C SER A 469 19.67 8.03 -0.68
N ARG A 470 19.01 8.97 -0.01
CA ARG A 470 18.47 10.21 -0.61
C ARG A 470 17.56 9.95 -1.80
N GLY A 471 16.86 8.82 -1.80
CA GLY A 471 15.96 8.41 -2.88
C GLY A 471 16.62 7.61 -4.00
N TYR A 472 17.95 7.41 -3.98
CA TYR A 472 18.68 6.71 -5.05
C TYR A 472 18.66 5.19 -4.98
N ALA A 473 18.21 4.59 -3.87
CA ALA A 473 18.13 3.14 -3.79
C ALA A 473 16.79 2.64 -4.31
N SER A 474 16.83 1.60 -5.14
CA SER A 474 15.67 0.78 -5.51
C SER A 474 15.77 -0.59 -4.86
N PHE A 475 14.63 -1.25 -4.69
CA PHE A 475 14.48 -2.47 -3.93
C PHE A 475 13.48 -3.38 -4.61
N ASP A 476 13.87 -4.64 -4.77
CA ASP A 476 13.00 -5.73 -5.18
C ASP A 476 13.25 -6.96 -4.30
N TYR A 477 12.26 -7.84 -4.18
CA TYR A 477 12.40 -9.05 -3.37
C TYR A 477 11.47 -10.17 -3.83
N GLU A 478 11.94 -11.40 -3.62
CA GLU A 478 11.16 -12.62 -3.87
C GLU A 478 11.18 -13.53 -2.66
N LEU A 479 10.09 -14.26 -2.45
CA LEU A 479 10.03 -15.27 -1.38
C LEU A 479 10.98 -16.42 -1.71
N LYS A 480 12.03 -16.58 -0.90
CA LYS A 480 13.02 -17.65 -1.02
C LYS A 480 12.55 -18.96 -0.38
N GLY A 481 11.80 -18.86 0.72
CA GLY A 481 11.34 -20.00 1.49
C GLY A 481 11.23 -19.70 2.98
N TYR A 482 11.31 -20.73 3.81
CA TYR A 482 11.21 -20.63 5.27
C TYR A 482 12.49 -21.09 5.93
N GLU A 483 12.92 -20.39 6.98
CA GLU A 483 14.08 -20.78 7.80
C GLU A 483 13.69 -20.80 9.29
N GLN A 484 14.28 -21.75 10.02
CA GLN A 484 14.07 -21.87 11.46
C GLN A 484 14.57 -20.62 12.19
N ALA A 485 13.76 -20.10 13.11
CA ALA A 485 14.09 -18.94 13.92
C ALA A 485 13.59 -19.07 15.36
N LYS A 486 14.31 -18.46 16.30
CA LYS A 486 13.88 -18.36 17.70
C LYS A 486 12.90 -17.19 17.84
N LEU A 487 11.63 -17.51 17.76
CA LEU A 487 10.53 -16.55 17.80
C LEU A 487 9.73 -16.71 19.09
N VAL A 488 9.19 -15.61 19.58
CA VAL A 488 8.32 -15.56 20.75
C VAL A 488 7.11 -14.68 20.50
N LYS A 489 5.98 -15.01 21.11
CA LYS A 489 4.81 -14.14 21.16
C LYS A 489 5.06 -13.03 22.18
N LEU A 490 4.92 -11.80 21.76
CA LEU A 490 4.97 -10.62 22.61
C LEU A 490 3.57 -10.09 22.81
N ASP A 491 3.08 -10.16 24.04
CA ASP A 491 1.76 -9.72 24.44
C ASP A 491 1.83 -8.34 25.09
N ILE A 492 0.86 -7.49 24.79
CA ILE A 492 0.70 -6.19 25.43
C ILE A 492 -0.49 -6.25 26.39
N LEU A 493 -0.22 -5.94 27.64
CA LEU A 493 -1.23 -5.86 28.68
C LEU A 493 -1.50 -4.40 29.04
N ILE A 494 -2.76 -3.99 29.00
CA ILE A 494 -3.22 -2.68 29.44
C ILE A 494 -4.07 -2.90 30.70
N ASN A 495 -3.72 -2.25 31.77
CA ASN A 495 -4.34 -2.45 33.08
C ASN A 495 -4.32 -3.92 33.56
N LYS A 496 -3.26 -4.68 33.19
CA LYS A 496 -3.03 -6.10 33.45
C LYS A 496 -3.92 -7.07 32.64
N GLU A 497 -4.72 -6.58 31.71
CA GLU A 497 -5.51 -7.39 30.78
C GLU A 497 -4.79 -7.42 29.43
N GLU A 498 -4.69 -8.61 28.83
CA GLU A 498 -4.10 -8.81 27.52
C GLU A 498 -4.99 -8.18 26.44
N VAL A 499 -4.37 -7.45 25.51
CA VAL A 499 -5.03 -6.88 24.34
C VAL A 499 -4.59 -7.68 23.13
N ASP A 500 -5.39 -8.62 22.71
CA ASP A 500 -5.13 -9.57 21.63
C ASP A 500 -4.76 -8.90 20.30
N ALA A 501 -5.39 -7.79 19.98
CA ALA A 501 -5.12 -6.99 18.78
C ALA A 501 -3.70 -6.36 18.76
N LEU A 502 -3.00 -6.33 19.90
CA LEU A 502 -1.64 -5.80 20.05
C LEU A 502 -0.59 -6.90 20.26
N SER A 503 -0.96 -8.17 20.12
CA SER A 503 -0.02 -9.30 20.20
C SER A 503 0.69 -9.49 18.86
N PHE A 504 2.00 -9.79 18.88
CA PHE A 504 2.79 -10.02 17.66
C PHE A 504 3.97 -10.98 17.91
N ILE A 505 4.40 -11.64 16.85
CA ILE A 505 5.55 -12.56 16.88
C ILE A 505 6.84 -11.78 16.61
N VAL A 506 7.83 -11.99 17.44
CA VAL A 506 9.14 -11.30 17.33
C VAL A 506 10.29 -12.27 17.59
N PRO A 507 11.48 -11.99 17.06
CA PRO A 507 12.70 -12.69 17.48
C PRO A 507 12.95 -12.49 18.99
N GLU A 508 13.28 -13.56 19.69
CA GLU A 508 13.52 -13.56 21.14
C GLU A 508 14.52 -12.47 21.56
N VAL A 509 15.59 -12.29 20.77
CA VAL A 509 16.66 -11.31 21.04
C VAL A 509 16.16 -9.86 20.96
N SER A 510 15.13 -9.55 20.19
CA SER A 510 14.59 -8.20 20.02
C SER A 510 13.32 -7.93 20.85
N ALA A 511 12.79 -8.95 21.53
CA ALA A 511 11.52 -8.87 22.25
C ALA A 511 11.49 -7.74 23.29
N TYR A 512 12.57 -7.59 24.06
CA TYR A 512 12.67 -6.52 25.09
C TYR A 512 12.60 -5.12 24.46
N GLU A 513 13.41 -4.88 23.43
CA GLU A 513 13.49 -3.55 22.80
C GLU A 513 12.16 -3.18 22.12
N ARG A 514 11.57 -4.13 21.38
CA ARG A 514 10.27 -3.93 20.72
C ARG A 514 9.14 -3.74 21.73
N GLY A 515 9.11 -4.55 22.79
CA GLY A 515 8.12 -4.40 23.86
C GLY A 515 8.23 -3.06 24.60
N ARG A 516 9.45 -2.60 24.88
CA ARG A 516 9.71 -1.29 25.50
C ARG A 516 9.22 -0.15 24.59
N LYS A 517 9.60 -0.13 23.32
CA LYS A 517 9.16 0.91 22.37
C LYS A 517 7.64 0.95 22.24
N MET A 518 6.98 -0.20 22.22
CA MET A 518 5.52 -0.28 22.17
C MET A 518 4.89 0.30 23.44
N CYS A 519 5.38 -0.06 24.63
CA CYS A 519 4.89 0.50 25.89
C CYS A 519 5.08 2.02 25.96
N GLU A 520 6.22 2.55 25.49
CA GLU A 520 6.51 3.98 25.44
C GLU A 520 5.56 4.70 24.47
N LYS A 521 5.30 4.14 23.29
CA LYS A 521 4.35 4.69 22.31
C LYS A 521 2.93 4.71 22.88
N LEU A 522 2.44 3.61 23.38
CA LEU A 522 1.10 3.51 23.98
C LEU A 522 0.91 4.46 25.16
N LYS A 523 1.93 4.67 26.00
CA LYS A 523 1.88 5.65 27.10
C LYS A 523 1.62 7.07 26.62
N ASN A 524 2.12 7.42 25.44
CA ASN A 524 1.94 8.76 24.87
C ASN A 524 0.57 8.90 24.17
N GLU A 525 0.08 7.82 23.55
CA GLU A 525 -1.20 7.81 22.84
C GLU A 525 -2.41 7.64 23.76
N ILE A 526 -2.29 6.86 24.84
CA ILE A 526 -3.41 6.62 25.76
C ILE A 526 -3.66 7.88 26.58
N PRO A 527 -4.85 8.49 26.51
CA PRO A 527 -5.19 9.66 27.29
C PRO A 527 -5.20 9.33 28.79
N ARG A 528 -4.82 10.29 29.62
CA ARG A 528 -4.81 10.12 31.08
C ARG A 528 -6.22 9.78 31.59
N GLN A 529 -6.27 8.77 32.45
CA GLN A 529 -7.48 8.31 33.11
C GLN A 529 -7.56 8.80 34.56
N LEU A 530 -8.68 8.53 35.24
CA LEU A 530 -8.84 8.89 36.67
C LEU A 530 -7.89 8.10 37.59
N PHE A 531 -7.39 6.96 37.13
CA PHE A 531 -6.45 6.07 37.81
C PHE A 531 -5.21 5.82 36.94
N GLU A 532 -4.18 5.24 37.56
CA GLU A 532 -2.96 4.87 36.82
C GLU A 532 -3.24 3.63 35.98
N VAL A 533 -2.87 3.70 34.70
CA VAL A 533 -2.99 2.59 33.77
C VAL A 533 -1.59 2.01 33.50
N PRO A 534 -1.25 0.84 34.05
CA PRO A 534 -0.01 0.16 33.69
C PRO A 534 -0.11 -0.43 32.31
N ILE A 535 0.92 -0.23 31.51
CA ILE A 535 1.11 -0.83 30.18
C ILE A 535 2.31 -1.76 30.32
N GLN A 536 2.14 -3.03 29.96
CA GLN A 536 3.17 -4.04 30.14
C GLN A 536 3.36 -4.82 28.84
N ALA A 537 4.60 -5.13 28.52
CA ALA A 537 4.92 -6.10 27.48
C ALA A 537 5.40 -7.39 28.13
N ALA A 538 4.87 -8.50 27.71
CA ALA A 538 5.14 -9.81 28.29
C ALA A 538 5.47 -10.86 27.22
N VAL A 539 6.31 -11.83 27.58
CA VAL A 539 6.56 -13.05 26.82
C VAL A 539 6.13 -14.21 27.70
N GLY A 540 5.03 -14.87 27.33
CA GLY A 540 4.34 -15.82 28.19
C GLY A 540 3.92 -15.16 29.51
N SER A 541 4.27 -15.76 30.65
CA SER A 541 3.96 -15.21 31.97
C SER A 541 4.92 -14.11 32.46
N LYS A 542 6.03 -13.86 31.73
CA LYS A 542 7.09 -12.94 32.16
C LYS A 542 6.89 -11.55 31.57
N VAL A 543 6.64 -10.55 32.41
CA VAL A 543 6.68 -9.14 32.03
C VAL A 543 8.12 -8.71 31.80
N ILE A 544 8.43 -8.24 30.57
CA ILE A 544 9.77 -7.83 30.15
C ILE A 544 9.95 -6.32 30.10
N ALA A 545 8.88 -5.55 29.86
CA ALA A 545 8.91 -4.09 29.88
C ALA A 545 7.63 -3.53 30.49
N ARG A 546 7.70 -2.34 31.07
CA ARG A 546 6.55 -1.68 31.70
C ARG A 546 6.67 -0.16 31.59
N GLU A 547 5.53 0.45 31.29
CA GLU A 547 5.29 1.88 31.38
C GLU A 547 3.98 2.15 32.14
N THR A 548 3.70 3.40 32.49
CA THR A 548 2.47 3.76 33.22
C THR A 548 1.95 5.09 32.74
N VAL A 549 0.69 5.13 32.32
CA VAL A 549 -0.05 6.39 32.10
C VAL A 549 -0.45 6.93 33.47
N LYS A 550 0.06 8.10 33.80
CA LYS A 550 -0.19 8.71 35.13
C LYS A 550 -1.66 9.10 35.28
N ALA A 551 -2.18 8.92 36.50
CA ALA A 551 -3.54 9.32 36.83
C ALA A 551 -3.74 10.84 36.66
N MET A 552 -4.83 11.27 36.06
CA MET A 552 -5.26 12.65 35.93
C MET A 552 -5.38 13.31 37.31
N ARG A 553 -5.89 12.60 38.34
CA ARG A 553 -6.05 13.06 39.69
C ARG A 553 -4.72 13.52 40.31
N LYS A 554 -3.63 12.78 40.15
CA LYS A 554 -2.30 13.14 40.69
C LYS A 554 -1.73 14.42 40.03
N GLU A 555 -1.98 14.57 38.73
CA GLU A 555 -1.54 15.77 38.03
C GLU A 555 -2.34 17.00 38.42
N TYR A 556 -3.66 16.90 38.54
CA TYR A 556 -4.48 17.98 39.07
C TYR A 556 -4.15 18.31 40.52
N GLN A 557 -3.85 17.31 41.35
CA GLN A 557 -3.38 17.54 42.71
C GLN A 557 -2.07 18.33 42.72
N ARG A 558 -1.08 17.97 41.90
CA ARG A 558 0.20 18.68 41.75
C ARG A 558 0.00 20.11 41.29
N ARG A 559 -0.84 20.35 40.28
CA ARG A 559 -1.17 21.67 39.76
C ARG A 559 -1.86 22.51 40.82
N LYS A 560 -2.84 21.94 41.49
CA LYS A 560 -3.56 22.59 42.60
C LYS A 560 -2.60 23.03 43.70
N ASP A 561 -1.77 22.09 44.19
CA ASP A 561 -0.86 22.38 45.31
C ASP A 561 0.14 23.50 44.98
N TYR A 562 0.62 23.53 43.72
CA TYR A 562 1.45 24.59 43.21
C TYR A 562 0.73 25.95 43.19
N VAL A 563 -0.45 26.00 42.54
CA VAL A 563 -1.20 27.26 42.35
C VAL A 563 -1.67 27.81 43.67
N VAL A 564 -2.16 26.98 44.62
CA VAL A 564 -2.55 27.41 45.97
C VAL A 564 -1.37 28.02 46.70
N LYS A 565 -0.19 27.38 46.63
CA LYS A 565 1.02 27.89 47.27
C LYS A 565 1.44 29.21 46.63
N ALA A 566 1.57 29.26 45.31
CA ALA A 566 2.04 30.42 44.57
C ALA A 566 1.13 31.66 44.76
N LEU A 567 -0.20 31.45 44.78
CA LEU A 567 -1.14 32.56 45.00
C LEU A 567 -1.14 33.07 46.42
N ASN A 568 -1.01 32.19 47.43
CA ASN A 568 -0.94 32.60 48.85
C ASN A 568 0.41 33.24 49.23
N GLU A 569 1.44 33.16 48.39
CA GLU A 569 2.71 33.90 48.55
C GLU A 569 2.63 35.34 48.00
N ILE A 570 1.52 35.71 47.32
CA ILE A 570 1.31 37.07 46.81
C ILE A 570 0.61 37.92 47.86
N ASP A 571 1.27 38.97 48.34
CA ASP A 571 0.67 39.88 49.30
C ASP A 571 -0.52 40.66 48.71
N GLY A 572 -1.65 40.60 49.38
CA GLY A 572 -2.91 41.23 48.94
C GLY A 572 -3.93 40.29 48.32
N ILE A 573 -3.59 39.03 48.09
CA ILE A 573 -4.55 38.02 47.67
C ILE A 573 -4.41 36.75 48.49
N SER A 574 -5.44 35.91 48.51
CA SER A 574 -5.40 34.63 49.20
C SER A 574 -6.38 33.65 48.60
N CYS A 575 -6.14 32.37 48.74
CA CYS A 575 -7.09 31.34 48.34
C CYS A 575 -7.12 30.17 49.31
N ASN A 576 -8.29 29.54 49.43
CA ASN A 576 -8.44 28.30 50.18
C ASN A 576 -7.95 27.11 49.32
N ASN A 577 -7.55 26.04 50.02
CA ASN A 577 -7.20 24.80 49.36
C ASN A 577 -8.48 24.03 48.96
N PRO A 578 -8.85 23.94 47.67
CA PRO A 578 -10.08 23.25 47.27
C PRO A 578 -9.95 21.75 47.42
N HIS A 579 -11.02 21.10 47.87
CA HIS A 579 -11.10 19.64 47.99
C HIS A 579 -11.63 18.95 46.75
N GLY A 580 -12.17 19.71 45.80
CA GLY A 580 -12.71 19.24 44.49
C GLY A 580 -12.60 20.35 43.46
N ALA A 581 -13.15 20.07 42.26
CA ALA A 581 -13.10 20.92 41.07
C ALA A 581 -11.68 21.15 40.52
N PHE A 582 -11.58 21.81 39.38
CA PHE A 582 -10.32 22.17 38.71
C PHE A 582 -10.11 23.69 38.65
N TYR A 583 -10.72 24.41 39.60
CA TYR A 583 -10.62 25.86 39.74
C TYR A 583 -10.50 26.27 41.22
N ILE A 584 -9.99 27.47 41.42
CA ILE A 584 -9.78 28.10 42.74
C ILE A 584 -10.50 29.44 42.71
N PHE A 585 -11.14 29.81 43.85
CA PHE A 585 -11.59 31.17 44.11
C PHE A 585 -10.50 31.92 44.91
N VAL A 586 -10.00 32.98 44.32
CA VAL A 586 -8.97 33.83 44.88
C VAL A 586 -9.63 35.05 45.49
N ASN A 587 -9.42 35.25 46.78
CA ASN A 587 -9.88 36.43 47.50
C ASN A 587 -9.00 37.64 47.15
N ILE A 588 -9.63 38.69 46.64
CA ILE A 588 -8.98 39.95 46.23
C ILE A 588 -9.50 41.15 46.99
N LYS A 589 -10.29 40.96 48.05
CA LYS A 589 -10.95 42.04 48.82
C LYS A 589 -9.98 43.08 49.37
N SER A 590 -8.76 42.68 49.69
CA SER A 590 -7.73 43.59 50.20
C SER A 590 -7.16 44.55 49.16
N LEU A 591 -7.45 44.35 47.87
CA LEU A 591 -7.02 45.26 46.82
C LEU A 591 -7.94 46.48 46.67
N GLY A 592 -9.11 46.48 47.36
CA GLY A 592 -10.03 47.59 47.36
C GLY A 592 -10.78 47.86 46.05
N MET A 593 -10.75 46.94 45.13
CA MET A 593 -11.36 47.00 43.81
C MET A 593 -12.44 45.92 43.67
N THR A 594 -13.40 46.12 42.74
CA THR A 594 -14.39 45.10 42.42
C THR A 594 -13.77 43.94 41.66
N SER A 595 -14.44 42.77 41.67
CA SER A 595 -13.96 41.56 40.97
C SER A 595 -13.84 41.78 39.45
N MET A 596 -14.68 42.63 38.87
CA MET A 596 -14.65 42.98 37.45
C MET A 596 -13.41 43.85 37.14
N GLU A 597 -13.19 44.91 37.92
CA GLU A 597 -12.04 45.83 37.73
C GLU A 597 -10.71 45.10 37.84
N VAL A 598 -10.56 44.16 38.80
CA VAL A 598 -9.34 43.37 38.92
C VAL A 598 -9.20 42.37 37.77
N ALA A 599 -10.29 41.75 37.29
CA ALA A 599 -10.26 40.85 36.15
C ALA A 599 -9.83 41.57 34.85
N GLU A 600 -10.37 42.79 34.60
CA GLU A 600 -9.99 43.62 33.46
C GLU A 600 -8.53 44.09 33.59
N TYR A 601 -8.10 44.53 34.78
CA TYR A 601 -6.73 44.92 35.03
C TYR A 601 -5.73 43.80 34.75
N LEU A 602 -6.00 42.57 35.20
CA LEU A 602 -5.16 41.40 34.93
C LEU A 602 -5.16 41.00 33.48
N LEU A 603 -6.29 41.14 32.78
CA LEU A 603 -6.37 40.90 31.35
C LEU A 603 -5.47 41.88 30.58
N ASP A 604 -5.56 43.18 30.92
CA ASP A 604 -4.85 44.21 30.18
C ASP A 604 -3.35 44.24 30.49
N ASN A 605 -2.96 44.05 31.76
CA ASN A 605 -1.58 44.20 32.19
C ASN A 605 -0.81 42.88 32.29
N ALA A 606 -1.47 41.78 32.68
CA ALA A 606 -0.84 40.46 32.80
C ALA A 606 -1.16 39.52 31.63
N LYS A 607 -2.10 39.89 30.75
CA LYS A 607 -2.61 39.04 29.66
C LYS A 607 -3.17 37.70 30.16
N ILE A 608 -3.90 37.76 31.27
CA ILE A 608 -4.53 36.60 31.91
C ILE A 608 -6.03 36.85 32.00
N ALA A 609 -6.82 36.03 31.37
CA ALA A 609 -8.27 36.05 31.42
C ALA A 609 -8.76 35.22 32.61
N LEU A 610 -9.43 35.88 33.55
CA LEU A 610 -10.03 35.27 34.74
C LEU A 610 -11.51 35.58 34.79
N VAL A 611 -12.28 34.75 35.47
CA VAL A 611 -13.72 34.98 35.61
C VAL A 611 -13.96 35.75 36.91
N PRO A 612 -14.57 36.96 36.86
CA PRO A 612 -14.91 37.70 38.06
C PRO A 612 -15.93 36.93 38.88
N GLY A 613 -15.76 36.96 40.19
CA GLY A 613 -16.60 36.21 41.12
C GLY A 613 -18.06 36.68 41.12
N SER A 614 -18.34 37.94 40.80
CA SER A 614 -19.68 38.49 40.63
C SER A 614 -20.52 37.73 39.61
N ALA A 615 -19.88 37.05 38.62
CA ALA A 615 -20.56 36.18 37.67
C ALA A 615 -21.23 34.95 38.33
N PHE A 616 -20.88 34.61 39.56
CA PHE A 616 -21.46 33.50 40.34
C PHE A 616 -22.40 33.93 41.46
N GLY A 617 -22.85 35.16 41.42
CA GLY A 617 -23.80 35.74 42.38
C GLY A 617 -23.16 36.79 43.33
N SER A 618 -23.97 37.40 44.16
CA SER A 618 -23.55 38.50 45.07
C SER A 618 -22.43 38.09 46.04
N GLU A 619 -22.46 36.86 46.50
CA GLU A 619 -21.45 36.33 47.44
C GLU A 619 -20.06 36.08 46.78
N GLY A 620 -20.03 36.06 45.42
CA GLY A 620 -18.80 35.97 44.67
C GLY A 620 -18.04 37.28 44.50
N GLU A 621 -18.63 38.42 44.88
CA GLU A 621 -17.93 39.70 44.81
C GLU A 621 -16.71 39.75 45.73
N GLY A 622 -15.61 40.31 45.22
CA GLY A 622 -14.29 40.30 45.90
C GLY A 622 -13.50 39.01 45.71
N TYR A 623 -13.89 38.17 44.74
CA TYR A 623 -13.18 36.93 44.34
C TYR A 623 -12.96 36.88 42.84
N LEU A 624 -11.93 36.12 42.42
CA LEU A 624 -11.66 35.74 41.03
C LEU A 624 -11.61 34.22 40.93
N ARG A 625 -12.19 33.64 39.87
CA ARG A 625 -12.07 32.21 39.59
C ARG A 625 -10.90 31.95 38.65
N ILE A 626 -9.96 31.13 39.08
CA ILE A 626 -8.79 30.66 38.33
C ILE A 626 -8.96 29.17 38.05
N SER A 627 -8.85 28.74 36.77
CA SER A 627 -8.78 27.35 36.40
C SER A 627 -7.33 26.86 36.42
N TYR A 628 -7.09 25.64 36.94
CA TYR A 628 -5.79 24.97 36.83
C TYR A 628 -5.81 23.75 35.89
N ALA A 629 -6.65 23.81 34.88
CA ALA A 629 -6.79 22.76 33.88
C ALA A 629 -5.76 22.85 32.72
N CYS A 630 -4.97 23.94 32.65
CA CYS A 630 -3.90 24.11 31.66
C CYS A 630 -2.59 23.39 32.06
N SER A 631 -1.53 23.45 31.25
CA SER A 631 -0.24 22.82 31.55
C SER A 631 0.41 23.34 32.85
N TYR A 632 1.32 22.57 33.42
CA TYR A 632 2.02 22.99 34.65
C TYR A 632 2.91 24.22 34.40
N GLU A 633 3.54 24.30 33.26
CA GLU A 633 4.38 25.37 32.77
C GLU A 633 3.59 26.69 32.60
N GLU A 634 2.43 26.61 31.96
CA GLU A 634 1.51 27.75 31.82
C GLU A 634 1.02 28.27 33.18
N LEU A 635 0.76 27.39 34.15
CA LEU A 635 0.37 27.78 35.48
C LEU A 635 1.51 28.51 36.22
N GLN A 636 2.76 28.08 36.03
CA GLN A 636 3.92 28.75 36.60
C GLN A 636 4.06 30.17 36.05
N GLU A 637 3.93 30.31 34.72
CA GLU A 637 3.99 31.60 34.07
C GLU A 637 2.81 32.50 34.47
N ALA A 638 1.59 31.96 34.51
CA ALA A 638 0.41 32.69 34.93
C ALA A 638 0.54 33.21 36.37
N CYS A 639 0.96 32.38 37.33
CA CYS A 639 1.17 32.82 38.72
C CYS A 639 2.26 33.91 38.84
N ALA A 640 3.34 33.81 38.07
CA ALA A 640 4.40 34.84 38.06
C ALA A 640 3.88 36.17 37.49
N ARG A 641 3.09 36.16 36.42
CA ARG A 641 2.46 37.35 35.85
C ARG A 641 1.43 37.98 36.81
N ILE A 642 0.59 37.18 37.48
CA ILE A 642 -0.35 37.65 38.49
C ILE A 642 0.40 38.32 39.61
N LYS A 643 1.48 37.70 40.12
CA LYS A 643 2.30 38.29 41.21
C LYS A 643 2.80 39.67 40.82
N LYS A 644 3.44 39.81 39.67
CA LYS A 644 3.96 41.07 39.17
C LYS A 644 2.86 42.14 39.03
N ALA A 645 1.73 41.77 38.42
CA ALA A 645 0.62 42.71 38.21
C ALA A 645 -0.02 43.17 39.52
N VAL A 646 -0.19 42.29 40.53
CA VAL A 646 -0.70 42.65 41.86
C VAL A 646 0.27 43.55 42.63
N GLU A 647 1.57 43.27 42.54
CA GLU A 647 2.60 44.14 43.14
C GLU A 647 2.60 45.54 42.50
N GLU A 648 2.47 45.65 41.18
CA GLU A 648 2.35 46.94 40.48
C GLU A 648 1.04 47.67 40.82
N LEU A 649 -0.07 46.98 41.03
CA LEU A 649 -1.35 47.54 41.42
C LEU A 649 -1.32 48.14 42.83
N LYS A 650 -0.61 47.49 43.74
CA LYS A 650 -0.46 47.99 45.15
C LYS A 650 0.47 49.20 45.28
N ASN A 651 1.37 49.38 44.32
CA ASN A 651 2.31 50.50 44.30
C ASN A 651 1.78 51.75 43.59
N LYS A 652 0.58 51.65 42.97
CA LYS A 652 -0.18 52.77 42.42
C LYS A 652 -1.11 53.36 43.44
#